data_1b42f0638d73206ab807941a05a0d835
#
_entry.id   1b42f0638d73206ab807941a05a0d835
#
_cell.length_a   1.000
_cell.length_b   1.000
_cell.length_c   1.000
_cell.angle_alpha   90.00
_cell.angle_beta   90.00
_cell.angle_gamma   90.00
#
_symmetry.space_group_name_H-M   'P 1'
#
loop_
_entity.id
_entity.type
_entity.pdbx_description
1 polymer ?
#
loop_
_entity_poly.entity_id
_entity_poly.type
_entity_poly.pdbx_seq_one_letter_code
_entity_poly.pdbx_strand_id
1 'polypeptide(L)'
;MKKLSRKTLTLLTASVLACNCMLCYSFSTSAAGAQKYEFEDGTPVGATIQENGTERWQEGASGDKFVFLENGGETATVNVSVESTGMYNVTIRYAAPFGDKLHNLLVNGVDQGQFSCSETAANEWADVSCGTVKLNAGENEITVKSSWGWTDIDYLTIEEASLPDISASQTTCCDPSATSQAQSLMSYMASVYGEHIISGQQEIYKYGPHDFPYEFDYIKDTTGKLPAIRGFDYLNCNPLYGSEDGTTNRIIEWVNNNPYDSSKQGIATASWHITVPKNFSSYTLGDSVAWADATYVPKETDFDTSKAIVEGTKEYEYYMLCLKNLAAELQKLQDANVPLIFRPLHEAEGGGGETGSWFWWGKSGSKVYKELWKLTYKTLTEEYGLHNLIWEWNSYAYETSADWYPGDEYVDLIAYDKYNCTDWSSGSAVLNHNDSAISSTFYSIMQKYDSKKMVAMSENDSIPTVGNLTAEKAGWLYFCPWYDGGSDSTNFLTNELFNKKDDLIEMYQSDYCITLDELPDDLYSNGGTITTKPTTTSDGSETTTTTKTTTTTSQTTEGIHAKITEDSGNYNISFAPKSMGKTVYLVFEANSNVAFANGCLGVSATVDGTDYWVSYKWEISKSGTISVDLDKDVYNITYNNGKDTVTDEDLIAKIVEVVKKQTDGMVQIWWANDGPGESIATSNVVLTDAYLPESKEEVTTEETTEATTTTTLEETTTSVEVTTTTSKSGETTTTAVETSDTSKESETTTETTTSEVVVNPTDVFYGDVNLDGSVDLADAVLLNKAVAGTVELNATAKANADCDSNGTVTADDSMTLLKFLVHLINELPVK
;
A
#
# COMPACT_ATOMS: atom_id res chain seq x y z
N MET A 1 -10.73 -0.71 -57.62
CA MET A 1 -9.83 0.08 -56.80
C MET A 1 -10.59 1.30 -56.32
N LYS A 2 -11.26 1.20 -55.23
CA LYS A 2 -12.02 2.30 -54.61
C LYS A 2 -11.26 2.75 -53.34
N LYS A 3 -10.95 4.03 -53.28
CA LYS A 3 -10.35 4.69 -52.15
C LYS A 3 -11.28 4.50 -50.93
N LEU A 4 -10.86 3.81 -49.89
CA LEU A 4 -11.46 3.85 -48.56
C LEU A 4 -10.88 5.05 -47.83
N SER A 5 -11.73 5.88 -47.28
CA SER A 5 -11.42 7.17 -46.75
C SER A 5 -10.76 7.04 -45.36
N ARG A 6 -9.79 7.93 -45.14
CA ARG A 6 -9.03 8.11 -43.90
C ARG A 6 -9.84 8.61 -42.67
N LYS A 7 -11.15 8.46 -42.67
CA LYS A 7 -12.01 8.95 -41.57
C LYS A 7 -12.40 7.90 -40.53
N THR A 8 -12.06 6.62 -40.76
CA THR A 8 -12.43 5.54 -39.85
C THR A 8 -11.29 5.10 -38.91
N LEU A 9 -10.12 5.70 -39.01
CA LEU A 9 -8.96 5.38 -38.17
C LEU A 9 -8.72 6.40 -37.03
N THR A 10 -9.45 7.52 -37.07
CA THR A 10 -9.33 8.57 -36.06
C THR A 10 -10.38 8.43 -34.94
N LEU A 11 -11.37 7.56 -35.08
CA LEU A 11 -12.36 7.29 -34.05
C LEU A 11 -11.96 6.18 -33.07
N LEU A 12 -10.96 5.35 -33.44
CA LEU A 12 -10.49 4.28 -32.53
C LEU A 12 -9.34 4.71 -31.59
N THR A 13 -8.70 5.85 -31.88
CA THR A 13 -7.63 6.37 -31.01
C THR A 13 -8.13 7.43 -29.99
N ALA A 14 -9.32 7.93 -30.15
CA ALA A 14 -9.94 8.85 -29.20
C ALA A 14 -10.68 8.12 -28.06
N SER A 15 -11.04 6.84 -28.25
CA SER A 15 -11.73 6.04 -27.22
C SER A 15 -10.79 5.36 -26.22
N VAL A 16 -9.48 5.37 -26.47
CA VAL A 16 -8.47 4.77 -25.57
C VAL A 16 -7.81 5.82 -24.66
N LEU A 17 -7.94 7.12 -24.97
CA LEU A 17 -7.37 8.19 -24.14
C LEU A 17 -8.37 8.82 -23.15
N ALA A 18 -9.65 8.46 -23.23
CA ALA A 18 -10.69 9.06 -22.37
C ALA A 18 -11.05 8.20 -21.13
N CYS A 19 -10.35 7.07 -20.89
CA CYS A 19 -10.64 6.18 -19.75
C CYS A 19 -9.62 6.28 -18.60
N ASN A 20 -8.72 7.25 -18.64
CA ASN A 20 -7.62 7.30 -17.67
C ASN A 20 -7.78 8.35 -16.56
N CYS A 21 -8.98 8.85 -16.33
CA CYS A 21 -9.21 9.70 -15.16
C CYS A 21 -10.59 9.37 -14.58
N MET A 22 -10.59 8.65 -13.52
CA MET A 22 -11.57 8.45 -12.45
C MET A 22 -11.92 6.99 -12.25
N LEU A 23 -11.22 6.37 -11.35
CA LEU A 23 -11.81 5.32 -10.51
C LEU A 23 -12.87 6.03 -9.66
N CYS A 24 -14.12 6.03 -10.13
CA CYS A 24 -15.24 6.44 -9.32
C CYS A 24 -15.42 5.43 -8.19
N TYR A 25 -14.85 5.72 -7.03
CA TYR A 25 -15.19 5.00 -5.81
C TYR A 25 -16.65 5.34 -5.48
N SER A 26 -17.55 4.40 -5.69
CA SER A 26 -18.93 4.50 -5.22
C SER A 26 -18.94 4.25 -3.71
N PHE A 27 -18.67 5.27 -2.93
CA PHE A 27 -18.97 5.21 -1.50
C PHE A 27 -20.47 5.48 -1.34
N SER A 28 -21.26 4.42 -1.18
CA SER A 28 -22.65 4.52 -0.72
C SER A 28 -22.63 4.78 0.77
N THR A 29 -22.51 6.03 1.18
CA THR A 29 -22.91 6.44 2.52
C THR A 29 -24.11 7.33 2.39
N SER A 30 -25.18 6.97 3.07
CA SER A 30 -26.37 7.82 3.23
C SER A 30 -25.95 9.09 3.96
N ALA A 31 -25.75 10.18 3.23
CA ALA A 31 -25.35 11.46 3.78
C ALA A 31 -26.51 12.09 4.54
N ALA A 32 -26.43 12.06 5.85
CA ALA A 32 -27.14 13.04 6.65
C ALA A 32 -26.30 14.33 6.62
N GLY A 33 -26.51 15.20 5.59
CA GLY A 33 -25.86 16.48 5.59
C GLY A 33 -25.35 17.01 4.26
N ALA A 34 -25.55 16.32 3.12
CA ALA A 34 -25.13 16.85 1.82
C ALA A 34 -25.75 18.23 1.56
N GLN A 35 -24.90 19.22 1.32
CA GLN A 35 -25.34 20.58 0.98
C GLN A 35 -25.59 20.69 -0.51
N LYS A 36 -26.72 21.29 -0.89
CA LYS A 36 -27.14 21.43 -2.29
C LYS A 36 -27.01 22.87 -2.76
N TYR A 37 -26.51 23.06 -4.00
CA TYR A 37 -26.34 24.35 -4.64
C TYR A 37 -26.86 24.27 -6.07
N GLU A 38 -27.82 25.13 -6.42
CA GLU A 38 -28.43 25.19 -7.73
C GLU A 38 -27.54 25.94 -8.72
N PHE A 39 -27.32 25.41 -9.92
CA PHE A 39 -26.47 26.07 -10.92
C PHE A 39 -27.10 27.32 -11.51
N GLU A 40 -28.42 27.41 -11.58
CA GLU A 40 -29.11 28.62 -12.02
C GLU A 40 -29.01 29.79 -11.06
N ASP A 41 -28.72 29.56 -9.76
CA ASP A 41 -28.44 30.60 -8.78
C ASP A 41 -26.99 31.12 -8.88
N GLY A 42 -26.18 30.46 -9.68
CA GLY A 42 -24.76 30.77 -9.90
C GLY A 42 -24.53 31.73 -11.07
N THR A 43 -23.34 31.59 -11.69
CA THR A 43 -22.90 32.46 -12.80
C THR A 43 -22.60 31.61 -14.04
N PRO A 44 -23.55 31.45 -14.98
CA PRO A 44 -23.26 30.83 -16.26
C PRO A 44 -22.53 31.82 -17.19
N VAL A 45 -21.53 31.34 -17.96
CA VAL A 45 -20.84 32.10 -18.99
C VAL A 45 -20.92 31.36 -20.32
N GLY A 46 -21.53 31.97 -21.31
CA GLY A 46 -21.88 31.36 -22.60
C GLY A 46 -23.12 30.44 -22.50
N ALA A 47 -23.32 29.76 -21.41
CA ALA A 47 -24.46 28.91 -21.13
C ALA A 47 -25.73 29.68 -20.79
N THR A 48 -26.88 29.04 -20.88
CA THR A 48 -28.21 29.69 -20.69
C THR A 48 -29.01 29.01 -19.59
N ILE A 49 -29.71 29.84 -18.76
CA ILE A 49 -30.68 29.34 -17.80
C ILE A 49 -31.98 29.02 -18.54
N GLN A 50 -32.49 27.81 -18.33
CA GLN A 50 -33.75 27.33 -18.92
C GLN A 50 -34.76 27.03 -17.79
N GLU A 51 -36.06 27.00 -18.17
CA GLU A 51 -37.16 26.62 -17.27
C GLU A 51 -37.79 25.31 -17.73
N ASN A 52 -38.35 24.52 -16.80
CA ASN A 52 -39.06 23.27 -17.10
C ASN A 52 -40.12 23.48 -18.19
N GLY A 53 -40.17 22.55 -19.14
CA GLY A 53 -41.16 22.53 -20.21
C GLY A 53 -41.07 23.64 -21.24
N THR A 54 -39.96 24.38 -21.29
CA THR A 54 -39.70 25.43 -22.27
C THR A 54 -39.04 24.87 -23.55
N GLU A 55 -38.08 25.59 -24.16
CA GLU A 55 -37.53 25.25 -25.49
C GLU A 55 -36.86 23.85 -25.57
N ARG A 56 -36.34 23.32 -24.45
CA ARG A 56 -35.69 22.01 -24.42
C ARG A 56 -36.60 20.85 -24.00
N TRP A 57 -37.82 21.17 -23.58
CA TRP A 57 -38.82 20.20 -23.08
C TRP A 57 -38.36 19.33 -21.91
N GLN A 58 -37.22 19.67 -21.27
CA GLN A 58 -36.76 18.97 -20.08
C GLN A 58 -37.62 19.38 -18.90
N GLU A 59 -38.15 18.40 -18.14
CA GLU A 59 -38.97 18.61 -16.97
C GLU A 59 -38.32 17.98 -15.72
N GLY A 60 -38.75 18.37 -14.52
CA GLY A 60 -38.32 17.75 -13.28
C GLY A 60 -36.99 18.28 -12.74
N ALA A 61 -36.52 19.42 -13.23
CA ALA A 61 -35.42 20.15 -12.62
C ALA A 61 -35.81 20.67 -11.22
N SER A 62 -34.85 20.74 -10.31
CA SER A 62 -35.00 21.37 -9.00
C SER A 62 -35.29 22.87 -9.20
N GLY A 63 -36.21 23.44 -8.42
CA GLY A 63 -36.54 24.86 -8.53
C GLY A 63 -37.19 25.26 -9.85
N ASP A 64 -37.57 24.28 -10.71
CA ASP A 64 -38.13 24.47 -12.06
C ASP A 64 -37.17 25.11 -13.07
N LYS A 65 -35.85 25.18 -12.76
CA LYS A 65 -34.82 25.77 -13.63
C LYS A 65 -33.57 24.89 -13.67
N PHE A 66 -32.76 25.11 -14.70
CA PHE A 66 -31.46 24.44 -14.90
C PHE A 66 -30.57 25.26 -15.83
N VAL A 67 -29.28 24.93 -15.89
CA VAL A 67 -28.37 25.53 -16.84
C VAL A 67 -28.10 24.60 -18.02
N PHE A 68 -28.31 25.12 -19.23
CA PHE A 68 -28.00 24.43 -20.47
C PHE A 68 -26.64 24.83 -21.02
N LEU A 69 -25.75 23.86 -21.13
CA LEU A 69 -24.44 23.91 -21.75
C LEU A 69 -24.58 23.48 -23.21
N GLU A 70 -24.65 24.42 -24.15
CA GLU A 70 -24.85 24.12 -25.57
C GLU A 70 -23.56 23.82 -26.31
N ASN A 71 -22.48 24.56 -26.02
CA ASN A 71 -21.23 24.49 -26.75
C ASN A 71 -20.05 24.13 -25.84
N GLY A 72 -18.96 23.60 -26.43
CA GLY A 72 -17.72 23.42 -25.72
C GLY A 72 -17.11 24.75 -25.25
N GLY A 73 -16.57 24.78 -24.04
CA GLY A 73 -15.97 25.95 -23.40
C GLY A 73 -16.95 26.82 -22.61
N GLU A 74 -18.26 26.58 -22.67
CA GLU A 74 -19.24 27.21 -21.80
C GLU A 74 -19.08 26.75 -20.35
N THR A 75 -19.39 27.64 -19.39
CA THR A 75 -19.23 27.33 -17.97
C THR A 75 -20.47 27.65 -17.15
N ALA A 76 -20.65 26.90 -16.06
CA ALA A 76 -21.60 27.24 -14.99
C ALA A 76 -20.86 27.14 -13.66
N THR A 77 -20.85 28.26 -12.89
CA THR A 77 -20.11 28.37 -11.63
C THR A 77 -21.08 28.61 -10.48
N VAL A 78 -20.91 27.89 -9.37
CA VAL A 78 -21.60 28.14 -8.10
C VAL A 78 -20.58 28.39 -7.00
N ASN A 79 -20.95 29.25 -6.04
CA ASN A 79 -20.20 29.44 -4.81
C ASN A 79 -20.71 28.47 -3.76
N VAL A 80 -19.82 27.70 -3.19
CA VAL A 80 -20.12 26.76 -2.10
C VAL A 80 -19.35 27.18 -0.86
N SER A 81 -19.93 26.99 0.32
CA SER A 81 -19.27 27.36 1.57
C SER A 81 -19.16 26.11 2.47
N VAL A 82 -17.95 25.86 3.00
CA VAL A 82 -17.68 24.77 3.93
C VAL A 82 -17.12 25.31 5.25
N GLU A 83 -17.39 24.60 6.35
CA GLU A 83 -16.96 25.05 7.69
C GLU A 83 -15.46 24.84 7.92
N SER A 84 -14.90 23.80 7.35
CA SER A 84 -13.48 23.42 7.49
C SER A 84 -12.81 23.16 6.15
N THR A 85 -11.52 23.44 6.07
CA THR A 85 -10.69 22.96 4.95
C THR A 85 -10.56 21.44 5.02
N GLY A 86 -10.82 20.77 3.90
CA GLY A 86 -10.79 19.30 3.84
C GLY A 86 -11.17 18.78 2.46
N MET A 87 -11.35 17.47 2.39
CA MET A 87 -11.76 16.78 1.17
C MET A 87 -13.28 16.60 1.15
N TYR A 88 -13.88 16.88 0.01
CA TYR A 88 -15.33 16.85 -0.20
C TYR A 88 -15.68 16.12 -1.49
N ASN A 89 -16.66 15.24 -1.43
CA ASN A 89 -17.26 14.60 -2.60
C ASN A 89 -18.18 15.60 -3.31
N VAL A 90 -18.02 15.71 -4.62
CA VAL A 90 -18.87 16.55 -5.48
C VAL A 90 -19.71 15.63 -6.36
N THR A 91 -21.02 15.80 -6.30
CA THR A 91 -21.98 15.10 -7.16
C THR A 91 -22.82 16.12 -7.90
N ILE A 92 -22.98 15.95 -9.21
CA ILE A 92 -23.76 16.85 -10.08
C ILE A 92 -24.97 16.10 -10.63
N ARG A 93 -26.15 16.73 -10.53
CA ARG A 93 -27.36 16.26 -11.19
C ARG A 93 -27.46 16.86 -12.59
N TYR A 94 -27.62 16.00 -13.57
CA TYR A 94 -27.57 16.37 -14.99
C TYR A 94 -28.63 15.63 -15.82
N ALA A 95 -28.88 16.12 -17.04
CA ALA A 95 -29.55 15.38 -18.11
C ALA A 95 -28.77 15.51 -19.42
N ALA A 96 -28.56 14.37 -20.10
CA ALA A 96 -27.84 14.29 -21.37
C ALA A 96 -28.62 13.44 -22.41
N PRO A 97 -29.80 13.88 -22.84
CA PRO A 97 -30.70 13.07 -23.72
C PRO A 97 -30.20 12.93 -25.16
N PHE A 98 -29.01 13.42 -25.49
CA PHE A 98 -28.44 13.38 -26.84
C PHE A 98 -27.06 12.69 -26.84
N GLY A 99 -26.90 11.65 -26.05
CA GLY A 99 -25.68 10.83 -25.92
C GLY A 99 -24.74 11.29 -24.81
N ASP A 100 -23.71 10.49 -24.54
CA ASP A 100 -22.72 10.74 -23.53
C ASP A 100 -22.02 12.09 -23.70
N LYS A 101 -21.73 12.76 -22.59
CA LYS A 101 -21.06 14.06 -22.55
C LYS A 101 -19.85 14.03 -21.63
N LEU A 102 -18.91 14.94 -21.88
CA LEU A 102 -17.69 15.08 -21.13
C LEU A 102 -17.48 16.53 -20.70
N HIS A 103 -17.20 16.76 -19.43
CA HIS A 103 -17.00 18.06 -18.85
C HIS A 103 -15.80 18.08 -17.93
N ASN A 104 -15.22 19.26 -17.66
CA ASN A 104 -14.19 19.45 -16.64
C ASN A 104 -14.81 20.05 -15.38
N LEU A 105 -14.35 19.61 -14.23
CA LEU A 105 -14.63 20.23 -12.94
C LEU A 105 -13.47 21.17 -12.58
N LEU A 106 -13.77 22.42 -12.24
CA LEU A 106 -12.78 23.35 -11.71
C LEU A 106 -13.17 23.73 -10.28
N VAL A 107 -12.19 23.83 -9.41
CA VAL A 107 -12.35 24.35 -8.04
C VAL A 107 -11.42 25.54 -7.87
N ASN A 108 -11.98 26.68 -7.50
CA ASN A 108 -11.23 27.93 -7.35
C ASN A 108 -10.38 28.28 -8.60
N GLY A 109 -10.92 27.94 -9.78
CA GLY A 109 -10.27 28.17 -11.07
C GLY A 109 -9.25 27.10 -11.49
N VAL A 110 -8.94 26.13 -10.63
CA VAL A 110 -8.00 25.03 -10.92
C VAL A 110 -8.76 23.82 -11.44
N ASP A 111 -8.34 23.28 -12.59
CA ASP A 111 -8.93 22.09 -13.21
C ASP A 111 -8.64 20.84 -12.38
N GLN A 112 -9.69 20.13 -11.94
CA GLN A 112 -9.62 18.90 -11.16
C GLN A 112 -9.72 17.64 -12.03
N GLY A 113 -9.89 17.81 -13.35
CA GLY A 113 -10.04 16.72 -14.30
C GLY A 113 -11.44 16.62 -14.92
N GLN A 114 -11.60 15.60 -15.76
CA GLN A 114 -12.83 15.40 -16.55
C GLN A 114 -13.75 14.39 -15.86
N PHE A 115 -15.07 14.62 -15.97
CA PHE A 115 -16.10 13.66 -15.62
C PHE A 115 -17.04 13.42 -16.79
N SER A 116 -17.63 12.22 -16.85
CA SER A 116 -18.51 11.79 -17.93
C SER A 116 -19.98 11.74 -17.48
N CYS A 117 -20.84 12.37 -18.24
CA CYS A 117 -22.28 12.28 -18.09
C CYS A 117 -22.83 11.28 -19.13
N SER A 118 -23.28 10.12 -18.69
CA SER A 118 -23.87 9.10 -19.56
C SER A 118 -25.19 9.57 -20.14
N GLU A 119 -25.59 9.03 -21.30
CA GLU A 119 -26.88 9.33 -21.93
C GLU A 119 -28.04 9.06 -20.98
N THR A 120 -28.96 10.01 -20.84
CA THR A 120 -30.22 9.86 -20.12
C THR A 120 -31.40 9.79 -21.07
N ALA A 121 -32.53 9.21 -20.65
CA ALA A 121 -33.73 9.37 -21.42
C ALA A 121 -34.26 10.81 -21.36
N ALA A 122 -35.12 11.19 -22.32
CA ALA A 122 -35.73 12.51 -22.28
C ALA A 122 -36.61 12.68 -21.03
N ASN A 123 -36.45 13.82 -20.36
CA ASN A 123 -37.10 14.16 -19.09
C ASN A 123 -36.62 13.29 -17.89
N GLU A 124 -35.48 12.62 -18.02
CA GLU A 124 -34.83 11.93 -16.92
C GLU A 124 -33.55 12.64 -16.51
N TRP A 125 -33.32 12.68 -15.21
CA TRP A 125 -32.16 13.25 -14.58
C TRP A 125 -31.35 12.12 -13.93
N ALA A 126 -30.05 12.25 -13.97
CA ALA A 126 -29.12 11.34 -13.32
C ALA A 126 -28.11 12.13 -12.46
N ASP A 127 -27.52 11.45 -11.50
CA ASP A 127 -26.44 12.00 -10.72
C ASP A 127 -25.10 11.43 -11.22
N VAL A 128 -24.06 12.29 -11.26
CA VAL A 128 -22.70 11.87 -11.57
C VAL A 128 -21.76 12.34 -10.47
N SER A 129 -20.93 11.43 -9.98
CA SER A 129 -19.82 11.79 -9.11
C SER A 129 -18.72 12.48 -9.93
N CYS A 130 -18.34 13.68 -9.49
CA CYS A 130 -17.23 14.42 -10.07
C CYS A 130 -15.93 14.22 -9.30
N GLY A 131 -15.92 13.26 -8.37
CA GLY A 131 -14.76 12.91 -7.56
C GLY A 131 -14.72 13.64 -6.23
N THR A 132 -13.58 13.47 -5.54
CA THR A 132 -13.30 14.10 -4.26
C THR A 132 -12.31 15.24 -4.47
N VAL A 133 -12.66 16.44 -4.00
CA VAL A 133 -11.86 17.66 -4.20
C VAL A 133 -11.57 18.32 -2.86
N LYS A 134 -10.47 19.04 -2.78
CA LYS A 134 -10.13 19.89 -1.64
C LYS A 134 -10.94 21.20 -1.71
N LEU A 135 -11.64 21.53 -0.62
CA LEU A 135 -12.28 22.84 -0.41
C LEU A 135 -11.64 23.53 0.79
N ASN A 136 -11.46 24.83 0.69
CA ASN A 136 -10.96 25.66 1.79
C ASN A 136 -12.11 26.10 2.69
N ALA A 137 -11.85 26.27 3.99
CA ALA A 137 -12.85 26.84 4.89
C ALA A 137 -13.35 28.19 4.37
N GLY A 138 -14.67 28.38 4.38
CA GLY A 138 -15.34 29.54 3.80
C GLY A 138 -15.81 29.29 2.35
N GLU A 139 -15.81 30.32 1.52
CA GLU A 139 -16.35 30.26 0.15
C GLU A 139 -15.33 29.67 -0.83
N ASN A 140 -15.82 28.79 -1.72
CA ASN A 140 -15.10 28.19 -2.84
C ASN A 140 -15.95 28.30 -4.11
N GLU A 141 -15.31 28.47 -5.25
CA GLU A 141 -15.96 28.43 -6.57
C GLU A 141 -15.87 27.02 -7.13
N ILE A 142 -17.03 26.41 -7.48
CA ILE A 142 -17.07 25.16 -8.24
C ILE A 142 -17.67 25.46 -9.61
N THR A 143 -16.89 25.13 -10.66
CA THR A 143 -17.24 25.41 -12.05
C THR A 143 -17.31 24.11 -12.85
N VAL A 144 -18.42 23.90 -13.54
CA VAL A 144 -18.51 22.95 -14.65
C VAL A 144 -18.14 23.65 -15.94
N LYS A 145 -17.12 23.14 -16.64
CA LYS A 145 -16.71 23.62 -17.95
C LYS A 145 -17.02 22.57 -19.01
N SER A 146 -17.85 22.91 -19.95
CA SER A 146 -18.23 22.02 -21.04
C SER A 146 -17.05 21.73 -21.96
N SER A 147 -16.70 20.46 -22.11
CA SER A 147 -15.79 19.97 -23.14
C SER A 147 -16.56 19.58 -24.39
N TRP A 148 -17.78 19.06 -24.21
CA TRP A 148 -18.67 18.64 -25.27
C TRP A 148 -20.12 18.95 -24.89
N GLY A 149 -20.72 19.95 -25.52
CA GLY A 149 -22.02 20.55 -25.20
C GLY A 149 -23.25 19.64 -25.32
N TRP A 150 -24.44 20.25 -25.17
CA TRP A 150 -25.78 19.64 -25.14
C TRP A 150 -26.06 18.86 -23.85
N THR A 151 -25.72 19.46 -22.72
CA THR A 151 -26.00 18.93 -21.40
C THR A 151 -26.81 19.93 -20.57
N ASP A 152 -27.82 19.46 -19.89
CA ASP A 152 -28.54 20.21 -18.87
C ASP A 152 -27.95 19.87 -17.50
N ILE A 153 -27.56 20.85 -16.71
CA ILE A 153 -27.10 20.68 -15.33
C ILE A 153 -28.05 21.41 -14.38
N ASP A 154 -28.45 20.71 -13.33
CA ASP A 154 -29.47 21.16 -12.37
C ASP A 154 -28.76 21.72 -11.14
N TYR A 155 -28.25 20.87 -10.27
CA TYR A 155 -27.55 21.27 -9.05
C TYR A 155 -26.31 20.43 -8.81
N LEU A 156 -25.46 20.89 -7.89
CA LEU A 156 -24.47 20.03 -7.26
C LEU A 156 -24.77 19.82 -5.79
N THR A 157 -24.26 18.73 -5.27
CA THR A 157 -24.14 18.48 -3.83
C THR A 157 -22.70 18.32 -3.43
N ILE A 158 -22.37 18.84 -2.26
CA ILE A 158 -21.08 18.58 -1.59
C ILE A 158 -21.31 17.90 -0.26
N GLU A 159 -20.43 16.98 0.06
CA GLU A 159 -20.43 16.21 1.30
C GLU A 159 -18.98 15.98 1.74
N GLU A 160 -18.68 16.09 3.04
CA GLU A 160 -17.36 15.77 3.56
C GLU A 160 -16.98 14.32 3.18
N ALA A 161 -15.81 14.15 2.59
CA ALA A 161 -15.36 12.85 2.14
C ALA A 161 -14.89 12.00 3.31
N SER A 162 -15.36 10.75 3.36
CA SER A 162 -14.78 9.74 4.22
C SER A 162 -13.56 9.16 3.51
N LEU A 163 -12.36 9.56 3.92
CA LEU A 163 -11.12 9.03 3.40
C LEU A 163 -10.78 7.70 4.09
N PRO A 164 -10.12 6.76 3.37
CA PRO A 164 -9.63 5.54 3.99
C PRO A 164 -8.62 5.84 5.10
N ASP A 165 -8.58 5.02 6.14
CA ASP A 165 -7.55 5.10 7.16
C ASP A 165 -6.17 4.81 6.55
N ILE A 166 -5.18 5.62 6.93
CA ILE A 166 -3.80 5.41 6.51
C ILE A 166 -3.22 4.30 7.37
N SER A 167 -2.83 3.20 6.74
CA SER A 167 -2.31 2.04 7.44
C SER A 167 -1.32 1.25 6.57
N ALA A 168 -0.46 0.48 7.23
CA ALA A 168 0.39 -0.51 6.60
C ALA A 168 0.39 -1.77 7.46
N SER A 169 -0.05 -2.89 6.89
CA SER A 169 -0.12 -4.15 7.62
C SER A 169 1.22 -4.89 7.73
N GLN A 170 2.21 -4.55 6.89
CA GLN A 170 3.56 -5.10 6.90
C GLN A 170 4.55 -4.05 7.42
N THR A 171 4.88 -4.16 8.70
CA THR A 171 5.74 -3.22 9.42
C THR A 171 7.11 -3.79 9.77
N THR A 172 7.40 -5.00 9.30
CA THR A 172 8.69 -5.68 9.44
C THR A 172 9.34 -5.85 8.08
N CYS A 173 10.68 -5.92 8.04
CA CYS A 173 11.40 -6.13 6.80
C CYS A 173 10.98 -7.43 6.12
N CYS A 174 10.91 -7.40 4.77
CA CYS A 174 10.63 -8.57 3.93
C CYS A 174 11.77 -9.60 4.00
N ASP A 175 13.00 -9.17 4.24
CA ASP A 175 14.13 -10.04 4.56
C ASP A 175 13.97 -10.61 5.98
N PRO A 176 13.73 -11.93 6.14
CA PRO A 176 13.58 -12.52 7.46
C PRO A 176 14.88 -12.53 8.30
N SER A 177 16.02 -12.27 7.66
CA SER A 177 17.33 -12.15 8.29
C SER A 177 17.78 -10.71 8.49
N ALA A 178 16.90 -9.73 8.23
CA ALA A 178 17.25 -8.31 8.33
C ALA A 178 17.90 -7.98 9.67
N THR A 179 18.92 -7.11 9.63
CA THR A 179 19.67 -6.70 10.81
C THR A 179 18.73 -6.02 11.83
N SER A 180 19.10 -6.07 13.11
CA SER A 180 18.32 -5.39 14.15
C SER A 180 18.16 -3.89 13.89
N GLN A 181 19.15 -3.26 13.24
CA GLN A 181 19.11 -1.85 12.87
C GLN A 181 18.06 -1.58 11.77
N ALA A 182 18.01 -2.44 10.75
CA ALA A 182 17.00 -2.32 9.70
C ALA A 182 15.59 -2.55 10.25
N GLN A 183 15.39 -3.58 11.10
CA GLN A 183 14.12 -3.83 11.78
C GLN A 183 13.71 -2.66 12.70
N SER A 184 14.66 -2.06 13.42
CA SER A 184 14.42 -0.90 14.26
C SER A 184 13.95 0.30 13.45
N LEU A 185 14.64 0.61 12.35
CA LEU A 185 14.24 1.70 11.45
C LEU A 185 12.86 1.44 10.84
N MET A 186 12.60 0.22 10.39
CA MET A 186 11.29 -0.15 9.84
C MET A 186 10.16 0.04 10.86
N SER A 187 10.41 -0.38 12.12
CA SER A 187 9.44 -0.20 13.22
C SER A 187 9.21 1.27 13.54
N TYR A 188 10.27 2.10 13.52
CA TYR A 188 10.14 3.54 13.70
C TYR A 188 9.30 4.19 12.60
N MET A 189 9.61 3.90 11.33
CA MET A 189 8.85 4.41 10.19
C MET A 189 7.36 4.03 10.28
N ALA A 190 7.06 2.79 10.66
CA ALA A 190 5.70 2.34 10.87
C ALA A 190 4.97 3.08 12.01
N SER A 191 5.71 3.49 13.05
CA SER A 191 5.13 4.19 14.19
C SER A 191 4.75 5.65 13.91
N VAL A 192 5.32 6.25 12.86
CA VAL A 192 5.06 7.65 12.48
C VAL A 192 4.21 7.75 11.19
N TYR A 193 4.01 6.63 10.48
CA TYR A 193 3.28 6.60 9.22
C TYR A 193 1.83 7.05 9.37
N GLY A 194 1.44 8.03 8.56
CA GLY A 194 0.09 8.61 8.58
C GLY A 194 -0.13 9.71 9.64
N GLU A 195 0.75 9.82 10.62
CA GLU A 195 0.70 10.84 11.67
C GLU A 195 1.70 11.99 11.41
N HIS A 196 2.85 11.66 10.82
CA HIS A 196 3.94 12.58 10.51
C HIS A 196 4.54 12.28 9.14
N ILE A 197 5.25 13.27 8.58
CA ILE A 197 6.08 13.09 7.40
C ILE A 197 7.56 13.26 7.77
N ILE A 198 8.43 12.36 7.29
CA ILE A 198 9.86 12.47 7.55
C ILE A 198 10.50 13.34 6.46
N SER A 199 11.26 14.38 6.85
CA SER A 199 11.95 15.24 5.90
C SER A 199 13.14 14.56 5.25
N GLY A 200 13.30 14.77 3.95
CA GLY A 200 14.44 14.26 3.19
C GLY A 200 15.00 15.28 2.21
N GLN A 201 16.21 15.02 1.73
CA GLN A 201 16.86 15.76 0.67
C GLN A 201 17.85 14.85 -0.06
N GLN A 202 17.79 14.81 -1.38
CA GLN A 202 18.75 14.11 -2.24
C GLN A 202 20.08 14.89 -2.29
N GLU A 203 21.19 14.17 -2.12
CA GLU A 203 22.55 14.69 -2.29
C GLU A 203 22.87 14.84 -3.78
N ILE A 204 23.58 15.92 -4.12
CA ILE A 204 24.11 16.14 -5.47
C ILE A 204 25.24 15.16 -5.82
N TYR A 205 25.44 14.90 -7.10
CA TYR A 205 26.55 14.07 -7.59
C TYR A 205 27.91 14.78 -7.54
N LYS A 206 28.98 14.01 -7.38
CA LYS A 206 30.36 14.48 -7.24
C LYS A 206 30.82 15.52 -8.25
N TYR A 207 30.33 15.53 -9.42
CA TYR A 207 30.71 16.47 -10.48
C TYR A 207 29.53 17.35 -10.90
N GLY A 208 28.57 17.50 -10.02
CA GLY A 208 27.45 18.41 -10.18
C GLY A 208 27.85 19.89 -10.10
N PRO A 209 26.91 20.82 -10.25
CA PRO A 209 27.18 22.26 -10.21
C PRO A 209 27.58 22.79 -8.85
N HIS A 210 27.35 22.03 -7.76
CA HIS A 210 27.58 22.42 -6.37
C HIS A 210 28.37 21.34 -5.62
N ASP A 211 28.85 21.65 -4.43
CA ASP A 211 29.47 20.70 -3.50
C ASP A 211 28.40 19.90 -2.74
N PHE A 212 28.71 18.73 -2.22
CA PHE A 212 27.79 17.82 -1.54
C PHE A 212 26.93 18.41 -0.40
N PRO A 213 27.39 19.38 0.43
CA PRO A 213 26.58 19.96 1.49
C PRO A 213 25.62 21.06 1.03
N TYR A 214 25.62 21.47 -0.25
CA TYR A 214 24.94 22.67 -0.74
C TYR A 214 23.45 22.74 -0.36
N GLU A 215 22.69 21.71 -0.66
CA GLU A 215 21.25 21.66 -0.36
C GLU A 215 20.99 21.62 1.15
N PHE A 216 21.83 20.89 1.89
CA PHE A 216 21.73 20.75 3.35
C PHE A 216 22.06 22.08 4.06
N ASP A 217 23.08 22.78 3.60
CA ASP A 217 23.44 24.11 4.10
C ASP A 217 22.32 25.13 3.79
N TYR A 218 21.76 25.10 2.58
CA TYR A 218 20.62 25.95 2.21
C TYR A 218 19.39 25.70 3.12
N ILE A 219 19.00 24.44 3.33
CA ILE A 219 17.90 24.08 4.22
C ILE A 219 18.18 24.59 5.63
N LYS A 220 19.38 24.32 6.18
CA LYS A 220 19.77 24.75 7.50
C LYS A 220 19.77 26.27 7.68
N ASP A 221 20.32 26.99 6.72
CA ASP A 221 20.39 28.47 6.74
C ASP A 221 18.98 29.09 6.59
N THR A 222 18.09 28.42 5.86
CA THR A 222 16.73 28.92 5.59
C THR A 222 15.78 28.59 6.73
N THR A 223 15.82 27.37 7.25
CA THR A 223 14.82 26.85 8.20
C THR A 223 15.33 26.75 9.63
N GLY A 224 16.64 26.74 9.84
CA GLY A 224 17.28 26.43 11.11
C GLY A 224 17.33 24.94 11.43
N LYS A 225 16.79 24.08 10.58
CA LYS A 225 16.69 22.62 10.75
C LYS A 225 17.43 21.88 9.64
N LEU A 226 17.61 20.58 9.81
CA LEU A 226 18.19 19.69 8.80
C LEU A 226 17.22 18.56 8.48
N PRO A 227 17.21 18.04 7.24
CA PRO A 227 16.40 16.87 6.90
C PRO A 227 16.86 15.66 7.72
N ALA A 228 15.89 14.81 8.07
CA ALA A 228 16.15 13.55 8.76
C ALA A 228 16.76 12.51 7.83
N ILE A 229 16.31 12.48 6.57
CA ILE A 229 16.77 11.57 5.51
C ILE A 229 17.74 12.30 4.60
N ARG A 230 18.90 11.68 4.31
CA ARG A 230 19.77 12.07 3.21
C ARG A 230 19.65 11.01 2.11
N GLY A 231 19.27 11.45 0.90
CA GLY A 231 19.22 10.62 -0.28
C GLY A 231 20.55 10.56 -0.99
N PHE A 232 20.91 9.40 -1.51
CA PHE A 232 22.14 9.11 -2.22
C PHE A 232 21.87 8.37 -3.51
N ASP A 233 22.89 8.23 -4.35
CA ASP A 233 22.84 7.39 -5.53
C ASP A 233 24.15 6.65 -5.73
N TYR A 234 24.07 5.36 -5.98
CA TYR A 234 25.21 4.53 -6.33
C TYR A 234 25.59 4.56 -7.82
N LEU A 235 25.21 5.60 -8.55
CA LEU A 235 25.51 5.79 -9.98
C LEU A 235 26.98 5.53 -10.32
N ASN A 236 27.91 6.02 -9.49
CA ASN A 236 29.35 5.86 -9.69
C ASN A 236 29.91 4.52 -9.20
N CYS A 237 29.11 3.69 -8.52
CA CYS A 237 29.45 2.32 -8.18
C CYS A 237 29.19 1.39 -9.39
N ASN A 238 30.04 1.54 -10.44
CA ASN A 238 29.86 0.85 -11.70
C ASN A 238 31.20 0.28 -12.19
N PRO A 239 31.24 -0.97 -12.67
CA PRO A 239 32.46 -1.61 -13.16
C PRO A 239 33.13 -0.87 -14.36
N LEU A 240 32.38 -0.03 -15.06
CA LEU A 240 32.88 0.69 -16.24
C LEU A 240 33.87 1.80 -15.89
N TYR A 241 33.72 2.43 -14.73
CA TYR A 241 34.51 3.62 -14.38
C TYR A 241 35.68 3.31 -13.44
N GLY A 242 35.59 2.22 -12.70
CA GLY A 242 36.59 1.82 -11.72
C GLY A 242 36.79 2.85 -10.58
N SER A 243 35.80 3.71 -10.32
CA SER A 243 35.88 4.78 -9.34
C SER A 243 34.68 4.75 -8.39
N GLU A 244 34.98 4.90 -7.14
CA GLU A 244 34.03 5.16 -6.06
C GLU A 244 34.15 6.66 -5.74
N ASP A 245 33.03 7.32 -5.49
CA ASP A 245 32.94 8.77 -5.27
C ASP A 245 32.83 9.17 -3.80
N GLY A 246 32.90 8.20 -2.88
CA GLY A 246 32.78 8.39 -1.44
C GLY A 246 31.36 8.29 -0.90
N THR A 247 30.38 7.90 -1.72
CA THR A 247 28.96 7.75 -1.33
C THR A 247 28.80 6.90 -0.07
N THR A 248 29.39 5.69 -0.06
CA THR A 248 29.32 4.79 1.09
C THR A 248 29.83 5.44 2.39
N ASN A 249 30.95 6.19 2.30
CA ASN A 249 31.50 6.84 3.48
C ASN A 249 30.58 7.96 3.98
N ARG A 250 29.99 8.75 3.09
CA ARG A 250 29.04 9.82 3.45
C ARG A 250 27.76 9.25 4.05
N ILE A 251 27.27 8.10 3.58
CA ILE A 251 26.17 7.36 4.21
C ILE A 251 26.54 6.98 5.65
N ILE A 252 27.72 6.37 5.87
CA ILE A 252 28.19 5.99 7.20
C ILE A 252 28.32 7.21 8.10
N GLU A 253 28.87 8.32 7.61
CA GLU A 253 28.95 9.57 8.35
C GLU A 253 27.58 10.12 8.74
N TRP A 254 26.62 10.15 7.80
CA TRP A 254 25.27 10.65 8.05
C TRP A 254 24.54 9.87 9.14
N VAL A 255 24.70 8.56 9.13
CA VAL A 255 24.01 7.65 10.06
C VAL A 255 24.74 7.55 11.41
N ASN A 256 26.06 7.38 11.42
CA ASN A 256 26.81 7.05 12.64
C ASN A 256 27.59 8.21 13.27
N ASN A 257 27.88 9.25 12.49
CA ASN A 257 28.66 10.39 12.96
C ASN A 257 28.31 11.64 12.16
N ASN A 258 27.06 12.06 12.30
CA ASN A 258 26.49 13.11 11.47
C ASN A 258 27.39 14.37 11.45
N PRO A 259 27.76 14.89 10.26
CA PRO A 259 28.70 15.97 10.12
C PRO A 259 28.21 17.31 10.68
N TYR A 260 26.92 17.48 10.85
CA TYR A 260 26.30 18.67 11.40
C TYR A 260 26.04 18.59 12.91
N ASP A 261 25.75 17.37 13.40
CA ASP A 261 25.52 17.09 14.82
C ASP A 261 25.88 15.63 15.11
N SER A 262 27.09 15.42 15.65
CA SER A 262 27.61 14.08 15.95
C SER A 262 26.85 13.33 17.06
N SER A 263 25.91 14.00 17.74
CA SER A 263 25.03 13.38 18.73
C SER A 263 23.78 12.76 18.09
N LYS A 264 23.50 13.00 16.78
CA LYS A 264 22.35 12.54 16.05
C LYS A 264 22.72 11.49 15.02
N GLN A 265 21.78 10.57 14.81
CA GLN A 265 21.84 9.53 13.79
C GLN A 265 20.80 9.86 12.72
N GLY A 266 21.23 10.14 11.48
CA GLY A 266 20.32 10.38 10.37
C GLY A 266 19.85 9.08 9.73
N ILE A 267 18.87 9.17 8.83
CA ILE A 267 18.39 8.08 7.98
C ILE A 267 18.99 8.23 6.60
N ALA A 268 19.35 7.14 5.95
CA ALA A 268 19.86 7.14 4.59
C ALA A 268 18.95 6.36 3.64
N THR A 269 18.70 6.94 2.46
CA THR A 269 18.11 6.25 1.30
C THR A 269 19.06 6.32 0.11
N ALA A 270 19.04 5.31 -0.76
CA ALA A 270 19.86 5.34 -1.97
C ALA A 270 19.15 4.71 -3.16
N SER A 271 19.16 5.41 -4.28
CA SER A 271 18.87 4.87 -5.60
C SER A 271 20.11 4.27 -6.24
N TRP A 272 19.96 3.64 -7.39
CA TRP A 272 21.06 3.10 -8.16
C TRP A 272 20.81 3.25 -9.66
N HIS A 273 21.30 4.32 -10.26
CA HIS A 273 21.29 4.50 -11.70
C HIS A 273 22.38 3.64 -12.36
N ILE A 274 21.97 2.50 -12.89
CA ILE A 274 22.88 1.51 -13.45
C ILE A 274 23.20 1.84 -14.90
N THR A 275 24.44 2.21 -15.19
CA THR A 275 24.88 2.44 -16.56
C THR A 275 25.39 1.16 -17.24
N VAL A 276 25.17 1.08 -18.55
CA VAL A 276 25.67 0.05 -19.45
C VAL A 276 26.43 0.71 -20.59
N PRO A 277 27.41 0.01 -21.25
CA PRO A 277 28.05 0.53 -22.47
C PRO A 277 27.04 0.84 -23.57
N LYS A 278 27.16 1.98 -24.24
CA LYS A 278 26.32 2.33 -25.40
C LYS A 278 26.47 1.28 -26.51
N ASN A 279 27.67 0.77 -26.73
CA ASN A 279 28.01 -0.27 -27.71
C ASN A 279 28.28 -1.60 -26.99
N PHE A 280 27.25 -2.16 -26.35
CA PHE A 280 27.41 -3.35 -25.52
C PHE A 280 27.85 -4.59 -26.31
N SER A 281 27.40 -4.75 -27.55
CA SER A 281 27.80 -5.88 -28.39
C SER A 281 29.30 -5.97 -28.60
N SER A 282 29.99 -4.84 -28.72
CA SER A 282 31.46 -4.76 -28.91
C SER A 282 32.25 -4.64 -27.59
N TYR A 283 31.60 -4.40 -26.48
CA TYR A 283 32.22 -4.29 -25.15
C TYR A 283 32.81 -5.63 -24.70
N THR A 284 33.98 -5.63 -24.10
CA THR A 284 34.55 -6.81 -23.44
C THR A 284 34.32 -6.69 -21.93
N LEU A 285 33.77 -7.76 -21.33
CA LEU A 285 33.49 -7.78 -19.88
C LEU A 285 34.75 -7.46 -19.08
N GLY A 286 34.62 -6.46 -18.20
CA GLY A 286 35.68 -5.98 -17.33
C GLY A 286 36.52 -4.84 -17.91
N ASP A 287 36.31 -4.44 -19.16
CA ASP A 287 36.94 -3.26 -19.72
C ASP A 287 36.32 -1.98 -19.11
N SER A 288 37.14 -0.94 -18.93
CA SER A 288 36.62 0.39 -18.58
C SER A 288 36.16 1.13 -19.83
N VAL A 289 35.11 1.94 -19.71
CA VAL A 289 34.66 2.87 -20.76
C VAL A 289 34.60 4.28 -20.19
N ALA A 290 34.69 5.28 -21.09
CA ALA A 290 34.49 6.65 -20.67
C ALA A 290 33.02 6.88 -20.30
N TRP A 291 32.74 7.83 -19.38
CA TRP A 291 31.39 8.21 -19.02
C TRP A 291 30.49 8.51 -20.23
N ALA A 292 31.02 9.22 -21.23
CA ALA A 292 30.28 9.56 -22.44
C ALA A 292 29.87 8.33 -23.30
N ASP A 293 30.52 7.18 -23.11
CA ASP A 293 30.26 5.93 -23.81
C ASP A 293 29.39 4.94 -23.00
N ALA A 294 28.93 5.38 -21.83
CA ALA A 294 27.99 4.67 -20.98
C ALA A 294 26.63 5.40 -20.93
N THR A 295 25.58 4.68 -20.63
CA THR A 295 24.22 5.22 -20.53
C THR A 295 23.31 4.32 -19.70
N TYR A 296 22.26 4.88 -19.11
CA TYR A 296 21.11 4.15 -18.60
C TYR A 296 19.88 4.27 -19.52
N VAL A 297 19.97 5.07 -20.58
CA VAL A 297 18.86 5.34 -21.51
C VAL A 297 18.71 4.19 -22.51
N PRO A 298 17.53 3.54 -22.59
CA PRO A 298 17.36 2.33 -23.41
C PRO A 298 17.53 2.51 -24.91
N LYS A 299 17.35 3.72 -25.42
CA LYS A 299 17.53 4.05 -26.87
C LYS A 299 18.99 4.28 -27.27
N GLU A 300 19.88 4.48 -26.31
CA GLU A 300 21.29 4.78 -26.53
C GLU A 300 22.19 3.54 -26.43
N THR A 301 21.63 2.38 -26.12
CA THR A 301 22.42 1.14 -25.95
C THR A 301 21.81 -0.03 -26.71
N ASP A 302 22.64 -0.93 -27.14
CA ASP A 302 22.27 -2.24 -27.67
C ASP A 302 22.26 -3.34 -26.59
N PHE A 303 22.33 -2.99 -25.32
CA PHE A 303 22.14 -3.91 -24.19
C PHE A 303 20.73 -4.50 -24.22
N ASP A 304 20.65 -5.83 -24.16
CA ASP A 304 19.39 -6.56 -24.18
C ASP A 304 18.96 -6.95 -22.75
N THR A 305 18.05 -6.18 -22.16
CA THR A 305 17.57 -6.41 -20.80
C THR A 305 17.02 -7.81 -20.61
N SER A 306 16.36 -8.40 -21.62
CA SER A 306 15.81 -9.75 -21.52
C SER A 306 16.85 -10.83 -21.29
N LYS A 307 18.11 -10.56 -21.65
CA LYS A 307 19.23 -11.46 -21.43
C LYS A 307 19.92 -11.25 -20.09
N ALA A 308 19.71 -10.10 -19.44
CA ALA A 308 20.27 -9.83 -18.12
C ALA A 308 19.79 -10.79 -17.02
N ILE A 309 18.68 -11.48 -17.27
CA ILE A 309 18.10 -12.50 -16.37
C ILE A 309 18.42 -13.94 -16.83
N VAL A 310 19.20 -14.12 -17.88
CA VAL A 310 19.51 -15.44 -18.47
C VAL A 310 20.97 -15.79 -18.20
N GLU A 311 21.21 -16.71 -17.28
CA GLU A 311 22.56 -17.17 -16.93
C GLU A 311 23.40 -17.61 -18.16
N GLY A 312 24.68 -17.19 -18.16
CA GLY A 312 25.64 -17.48 -19.24
C GLY A 312 25.52 -16.55 -20.44
N THR A 313 24.65 -15.58 -20.46
CA THR A 313 24.64 -14.50 -21.43
C THR A 313 25.65 -13.42 -21.02
N LYS A 314 26.12 -12.64 -21.99
CA LYS A 314 27.05 -11.55 -21.69
C LYS A 314 26.39 -10.45 -20.83
N GLU A 315 25.11 -10.20 -21.07
CA GLU A 315 24.31 -9.24 -20.34
C GLU A 315 24.11 -9.66 -18.87
N TYR A 316 23.86 -10.95 -18.62
CA TYR A 316 23.80 -11.50 -17.26
C TYR A 316 25.14 -11.35 -16.54
N GLU A 317 26.23 -11.77 -17.16
CA GLU A 317 27.57 -11.67 -16.58
C GLU A 317 27.96 -10.22 -16.28
N TYR A 318 27.57 -9.28 -17.14
CA TYR A 318 27.77 -7.85 -16.89
C TYR A 318 26.94 -7.38 -15.66
N TYR A 319 25.67 -7.78 -15.60
CA TYR A 319 24.80 -7.40 -14.48
C TYR A 319 25.30 -7.98 -13.15
N MET A 320 25.74 -9.23 -13.13
CA MET A 320 26.36 -9.85 -11.95
C MET A 320 27.67 -9.14 -11.55
N LEU A 321 28.43 -8.61 -12.51
CA LEU A 321 29.61 -7.78 -12.20
C LEU A 321 29.19 -6.44 -11.55
N CYS A 322 28.10 -5.81 -12.00
CA CYS A 322 27.55 -4.62 -11.36
C CYS A 322 27.12 -4.91 -9.93
N LEU A 323 26.36 -5.98 -9.72
CA LEU A 323 25.90 -6.42 -8.39
C LEU A 323 27.07 -6.73 -7.45
N LYS A 324 28.12 -7.38 -7.96
CA LYS A 324 29.33 -7.65 -7.19
C LYS A 324 30.01 -6.37 -6.69
N ASN A 325 30.13 -5.36 -7.55
CA ASN A 325 30.74 -4.09 -7.18
C ASN A 325 29.90 -3.37 -6.12
N LEU A 326 28.59 -3.31 -6.35
CA LEU A 326 27.65 -2.72 -5.40
C LEU A 326 27.66 -3.46 -4.06
N ALA A 327 27.66 -4.79 -4.08
CA ALA A 327 27.69 -5.59 -2.84
C ALA A 327 28.93 -5.30 -1.98
N ALA A 328 30.07 -5.03 -2.61
CA ALA A 328 31.29 -4.66 -1.87
C ALA A 328 31.16 -3.30 -1.15
N GLU A 329 30.38 -2.37 -1.70
CA GLU A 329 30.10 -1.08 -1.04
C GLU A 329 29.02 -1.24 0.05
N LEU A 330 27.96 -1.97 -0.24
CA LEU A 330 26.89 -2.24 0.73
C LEU A 330 27.36 -3.07 1.93
N GLN A 331 28.36 -3.95 1.73
CA GLN A 331 28.99 -4.69 2.83
C GLN A 331 29.65 -3.75 3.85
N LYS A 332 30.25 -2.64 3.40
CA LYS A 332 30.85 -1.64 4.31
C LYS A 332 29.78 -0.99 5.17
N LEU A 333 28.56 -0.77 4.65
CA LEU A 333 27.43 -0.27 5.44
C LEU A 333 27.00 -1.30 6.50
N GLN A 334 26.88 -2.57 6.10
CA GLN A 334 26.54 -3.64 7.03
C GLN A 334 27.59 -3.81 8.13
N ASP A 335 28.88 -3.78 7.78
CA ASP A 335 30.00 -3.84 8.72
C ASP A 335 29.99 -2.66 9.71
N ALA A 336 29.47 -1.50 9.27
CA ALA A 336 29.30 -0.31 10.09
C ALA A 336 27.98 -0.29 10.87
N ASN A 337 27.13 -1.32 10.78
CA ASN A 337 25.77 -1.41 11.33
C ASN A 337 24.83 -0.31 10.82
N VAL A 338 24.97 0.09 9.58
CA VAL A 338 24.16 1.11 8.92
C VAL A 338 23.06 0.45 8.09
N PRO A 339 21.78 0.61 8.44
CA PRO A 339 20.68 0.21 7.56
C PRO A 339 20.51 1.22 6.43
N LEU A 340 20.02 0.77 5.29
CA LEU A 340 19.81 1.61 4.11
C LEU A 340 18.43 1.34 3.52
N ILE A 341 17.64 2.39 3.31
CA ILE A 341 16.47 2.33 2.43
C ILE A 341 17.00 2.28 1.00
N PHE A 342 16.89 1.12 0.35
CA PHE A 342 17.52 0.87 -0.94
C PHE A 342 16.49 0.77 -2.06
N ARG A 343 16.59 1.67 -3.04
CA ARG A 343 15.64 1.83 -4.15
C ARG A 343 16.32 1.56 -5.51
N PRO A 344 16.70 0.30 -5.78
CA PRO A 344 17.27 -0.07 -7.09
C PRO A 344 16.19 -0.14 -8.16
N LEU A 345 16.60 -0.12 -9.42
CA LEU A 345 15.73 -0.37 -10.58
C LEU A 345 14.45 0.48 -10.59
N HIS A 346 14.53 1.69 -10.05
CA HIS A 346 13.41 2.62 -9.91
C HIS A 346 12.85 3.06 -11.25
N GLU A 347 11.64 3.61 -11.26
CA GLU A 347 10.95 4.18 -12.44
C GLU A 347 10.90 3.26 -13.67
N ALA A 348 10.88 1.94 -13.47
CA ALA A 348 10.98 0.97 -14.56
C ALA A 348 9.81 1.05 -15.56
N GLU A 349 8.60 1.37 -15.10
CA GLU A 349 7.42 1.53 -15.96
C GLU A 349 7.48 2.83 -16.79
N GLY A 350 8.16 3.86 -16.28
CA GLY A 350 8.35 5.13 -16.97
C GLY A 350 7.03 5.82 -17.32
N GLY A 351 6.84 6.14 -18.61
CA GLY A 351 5.62 6.78 -19.12
C GLY A 351 4.38 5.88 -19.19
N GLY A 352 4.42 4.70 -18.59
CA GLY A 352 3.30 3.76 -18.50
C GLY A 352 3.29 2.66 -19.56
N GLY A 353 2.73 1.51 -19.18
CA GLY A 353 2.62 0.32 -20.03
C GLY A 353 3.94 -0.39 -20.29
N GLU A 354 3.91 -1.39 -21.17
CA GLU A 354 5.07 -2.26 -21.45
C GLU A 354 6.21 -1.60 -22.22
N THR A 355 6.01 -0.42 -22.78
CA THR A 355 7.00 0.25 -23.64
C THR A 355 7.36 1.67 -23.21
N GLY A 356 6.83 2.13 -22.08
CA GLY A 356 7.00 3.50 -21.58
C GLY A 356 8.32 3.75 -20.87
N SER A 357 9.14 2.72 -20.61
CA SER A 357 10.36 2.83 -19.83
C SER A 357 11.39 3.79 -20.44
N TRP A 358 11.94 4.66 -19.61
CA TRP A 358 13.09 5.52 -19.96
C TRP A 358 14.43 5.03 -19.41
N PHE A 359 14.42 3.92 -18.64
CA PHE A 359 15.62 3.21 -18.20
C PHE A 359 15.74 1.82 -18.83
N TRP A 360 16.97 1.35 -19.08
CA TRP A 360 17.18 0.07 -19.73
C TRP A 360 16.58 -1.12 -18.96
N TRP A 361 16.50 -1.05 -17.64
CA TRP A 361 15.96 -2.15 -16.81
C TRP A 361 14.45 -2.35 -16.96
N GLY A 362 13.70 -1.36 -17.43
CA GLY A 362 12.29 -1.49 -17.78
C GLY A 362 12.01 -1.83 -19.25
N LYS A 363 13.03 -1.75 -20.13
CA LYS A 363 12.88 -1.83 -21.60
C LYS A 363 12.19 -3.10 -22.11
N SER A 364 12.33 -4.22 -21.40
CA SER A 364 11.79 -5.52 -21.81
C SER A 364 10.47 -5.88 -21.14
N GLY A 365 9.80 -4.89 -20.51
CA GLY A 365 8.48 -5.00 -19.90
C GLY A 365 8.47 -5.63 -18.51
N SER A 366 7.29 -5.64 -17.92
CA SER A 366 7.04 -5.98 -16.53
C SER A 366 7.51 -7.38 -16.12
N LYS A 367 7.35 -8.37 -16.99
CA LYS A 367 7.75 -9.77 -16.69
C LYS A 367 9.27 -9.89 -16.49
N VAL A 368 10.05 -9.31 -17.41
CA VAL A 368 11.53 -9.34 -17.33
C VAL A 368 12.00 -8.51 -16.14
N TYR A 369 11.38 -7.36 -15.93
CA TYR A 369 11.69 -6.48 -14.80
C TYR A 369 11.52 -7.19 -13.46
N LYS A 370 10.40 -7.88 -13.25
CA LYS A 370 10.18 -8.63 -11.98
C LYS A 370 11.25 -9.69 -11.73
N GLU A 371 11.66 -10.41 -12.75
CA GLU A 371 12.74 -11.39 -12.62
C GLU A 371 14.10 -10.70 -12.35
N LEU A 372 14.36 -9.54 -12.97
CA LEU A 372 15.54 -8.74 -12.69
C LEU A 372 15.59 -8.23 -11.26
N TRP A 373 14.43 -7.76 -10.72
CA TRP A 373 14.28 -7.37 -9.32
C TRP A 373 14.58 -8.53 -8.37
N LYS A 374 13.96 -9.70 -8.62
CA LYS A 374 14.18 -10.89 -7.82
C LYS A 374 15.63 -11.40 -7.88
N LEU A 375 16.27 -11.32 -9.06
CA LEU A 375 17.68 -11.61 -9.20
C LEU A 375 18.52 -10.68 -8.33
N THR A 376 18.25 -9.36 -8.38
CA THR A 376 18.93 -8.35 -7.57
C THR A 376 18.78 -8.64 -6.08
N TYR A 377 17.54 -8.83 -5.63
CA TYR A 377 17.24 -9.15 -4.23
C TYR A 377 17.98 -10.41 -3.76
N LYS A 378 17.83 -11.52 -4.48
CA LYS A 378 18.46 -12.79 -4.11
C LYS A 378 19.98 -12.72 -4.11
N THR A 379 20.57 -12.09 -5.11
CA THR A 379 22.02 -11.95 -5.18
C THR A 379 22.57 -11.14 -4.02
N LEU A 380 21.96 -9.97 -3.71
CA LEU A 380 22.44 -9.14 -2.61
C LEU A 380 22.14 -9.75 -1.24
N THR A 381 20.95 -10.28 -1.03
CA THR A 381 20.50 -10.79 0.27
C THR A 381 20.98 -12.21 0.54
N GLU A 382 20.77 -13.16 -0.42
CA GLU A 382 21.03 -14.57 -0.19
C GLU A 382 22.48 -14.99 -0.51
N GLU A 383 23.07 -14.45 -1.62
CA GLU A 383 24.41 -14.81 -2.04
C GLU A 383 25.50 -13.98 -1.34
N TYR A 384 25.31 -12.66 -1.24
CA TYR A 384 26.25 -11.78 -0.54
C TYR A 384 25.95 -11.59 0.94
N GLY A 385 24.78 -12.03 1.44
CA GLY A 385 24.41 -11.96 2.86
C GLY A 385 24.21 -10.53 3.37
N LEU A 386 23.71 -9.65 2.52
CA LEU A 386 23.44 -8.25 2.87
C LEU A 386 22.02 -8.13 3.44
N HIS A 387 21.94 -8.02 4.76
CA HIS A 387 20.70 -8.01 5.53
C HIS A 387 20.35 -6.65 6.16
N ASN A 388 21.09 -5.62 5.79
CA ASN A 388 20.91 -4.24 6.27
C ASN A 388 20.07 -3.38 5.33
N LEU A 389 19.47 -3.95 4.29
CA LEU A 389 18.69 -3.23 3.28
C LEU A 389 17.20 -3.26 3.62
N ILE A 390 16.53 -2.11 3.49
CA ILE A 390 15.08 -1.95 3.47
C ILE A 390 14.72 -1.71 2.01
N TRP A 391 14.01 -2.65 1.39
CA TRP A 391 13.77 -2.69 -0.05
C TRP A 391 12.62 -1.78 -0.44
N GLU A 392 12.93 -0.71 -1.13
CA GLU A 392 11.96 0.27 -1.60
C GLU A 392 11.73 0.15 -3.10
N TRP A 393 10.51 -0.14 -3.49
CA TRP A 393 10.09 -0.34 -4.87
C TRP A 393 9.27 0.84 -5.38
N ASN A 394 9.64 1.35 -6.56
CA ASN A 394 9.01 2.52 -7.16
C ASN A 394 7.77 2.14 -7.97
N SER A 395 6.63 2.74 -7.65
CA SER A 395 5.34 2.56 -8.31
C SER A 395 4.84 3.85 -8.94
N TYR A 396 4.04 3.69 -9.98
CA TYR A 396 3.18 4.76 -10.48
C TYR A 396 1.70 4.46 -10.16
N ALA A 397 0.81 5.41 -10.50
CA ALA A 397 -0.63 5.25 -10.30
C ALA A 397 -1.36 4.69 -11.55
N TYR A 398 -0.63 4.20 -12.57
CA TYR A 398 -1.22 3.63 -13.77
C TYR A 398 -1.96 2.32 -13.47
N GLU A 399 -2.92 1.96 -14.31
CA GLU A 399 -3.60 0.65 -14.20
C GLU A 399 -2.60 -0.52 -14.29
N THR A 400 -1.57 -0.37 -15.13
CA THR A 400 -0.53 -1.37 -15.37
C THR A 400 0.53 -1.46 -14.26
N SER A 401 0.59 -0.53 -13.31
CA SER A 401 1.67 -0.48 -12.32
C SER A 401 1.75 -1.75 -11.46
N ALA A 402 0.61 -2.37 -11.14
CA ALA A 402 0.58 -3.62 -10.40
C ALA A 402 1.25 -4.79 -11.15
N ASP A 403 1.28 -4.75 -12.49
CA ASP A 403 1.94 -5.77 -13.31
C ASP A 403 3.47 -5.77 -13.12
N TRP A 404 4.04 -4.65 -12.69
CA TRP A 404 5.46 -4.46 -12.45
C TRP A 404 5.88 -4.84 -11.02
N TYR A 405 4.94 -5.02 -10.10
CA TYR A 405 5.23 -5.31 -8.70
C TYR A 405 5.88 -6.70 -8.51
N PRO A 406 7.06 -6.79 -7.90
CA PRO A 406 7.79 -8.06 -7.79
C PRO A 406 7.24 -9.02 -6.73
N GLY A 407 6.39 -8.53 -5.82
CA GLY A 407 5.79 -9.31 -4.74
C GLY A 407 6.15 -8.81 -3.33
N ASP A 408 5.26 -9.05 -2.39
CA ASP A 408 5.40 -8.59 -1.00
C ASP A 408 6.65 -9.11 -0.30
N GLU A 409 7.13 -10.28 -0.71
CA GLU A 409 8.32 -10.93 -0.16
C GLU A 409 9.66 -10.30 -0.60
N TYR A 410 9.61 -9.34 -1.54
CA TYR A 410 10.80 -8.65 -2.07
C TYR A 410 10.77 -7.14 -1.86
N VAL A 411 9.77 -6.62 -1.17
CA VAL A 411 9.53 -5.19 -1.01
C VAL A 411 9.13 -4.86 0.41
N ASP A 412 9.69 -3.78 0.95
CA ASP A 412 9.35 -3.23 2.26
C ASP A 412 8.50 -1.97 2.14
N LEU A 413 8.87 -1.06 1.26
CA LEU A 413 8.25 0.24 1.04
C LEU A 413 7.83 0.40 -0.42
N ILE A 414 6.74 1.14 -0.64
CA ILE A 414 6.36 1.61 -1.97
C ILE A 414 6.80 3.06 -2.13
N ALA A 415 7.54 3.34 -3.18
CA ALA A 415 8.01 4.67 -3.55
C ALA A 415 7.14 5.27 -4.66
N TYR A 416 7.04 6.60 -4.69
CA TYR A 416 6.48 7.37 -5.78
C TYR A 416 7.35 8.60 -6.04
N ASP A 417 7.68 8.83 -7.32
CA ASP A 417 8.49 9.97 -7.74
C ASP A 417 7.56 11.07 -8.30
N LYS A 418 7.46 12.18 -7.56
CA LYS A 418 6.54 13.29 -7.82
C LYS A 418 7.22 14.41 -8.60
N TYR A 419 7.03 14.45 -9.91
CA TYR A 419 7.49 15.54 -10.76
C TYR A 419 6.29 16.18 -11.48
N ASN A 420 5.63 17.16 -10.84
CA ASN A 420 4.37 17.72 -11.28
C ASN A 420 4.37 19.26 -11.46
N CYS A 421 5.52 19.91 -11.28
CA CYS A 421 5.67 21.34 -11.57
C CYS A 421 5.94 21.60 -13.05
N THR A 422 6.32 20.59 -13.84
CA THR A 422 6.57 20.76 -15.28
C THR A 422 5.42 20.20 -16.10
N ASP A 423 4.71 21.09 -16.81
CA ASP A 423 3.67 20.72 -17.77
C ASP A 423 4.28 20.55 -19.18
N TRP A 424 4.12 19.36 -19.74
CA TRP A 424 4.57 18.99 -21.09
C TRP A 424 3.43 18.95 -22.12
N SER A 425 2.20 19.31 -21.75
CA SER A 425 1.01 19.18 -22.60
C SER A 425 1.08 20.01 -23.89
N SER A 426 1.82 21.12 -23.87
CA SER A 426 2.04 22.00 -25.03
C SER A 426 3.13 21.53 -25.99
N GLY A 427 3.84 20.42 -25.67
CA GLY A 427 5.02 19.94 -26.38
C GLY A 427 6.32 20.69 -26.05
N SER A 428 6.26 21.60 -25.09
CA SER A 428 7.39 22.31 -24.48
C SER A 428 7.21 22.33 -22.97
N ALA A 429 8.30 22.25 -22.21
CA ALA A 429 8.25 22.35 -20.75
C ALA A 429 7.73 23.73 -20.32
N VAL A 430 6.67 23.76 -19.55
CA VAL A 430 6.16 24.95 -18.88
C VAL A 430 6.20 24.69 -17.39
N LEU A 431 6.96 25.52 -16.65
CA LEU A 431 7.07 25.40 -15.21
C LEU A 431 5.89 26.11 -14.54
N ASN A 432 5.20 25.40 -13.66
CA ASN A 432 4.12 25.90 -12.81
C ASN A 432 4.41 25.51 -11.37
N HIS A 433 4.15 26.42 -10.43
CA HIS A 433 4.21 26.05 -9.02
C HIS A 433 3.12 25.03 -8.69
N ASN A 434 3.47 23.95 -8.00
CA ASN A 434 2.54 22.90 -7.61
C ASN A 434 2.93 22.29 -6.25
N ASP A 435 2.27 22.76 -5.20
CA ASP A 435 2.45 22.33 -3.81
C ASP A 435 1.38 21.32 -3.33
N SER A 436 0.69 20.67 -4.28
CA SER A 436 -0.36 19.69 -4.03
C SER A 436 0.17 18.47 -3.26
N ALA A 437 -0.60 18.02 -2.30
CA ALA A 437 -0.35 16.77 -1.58
C ALA A 437 -0.59 15.52 -2.43
N ILE A 438 -1.17 15.67 -3.64
CA ILE A 438 -1.52 14.57 -4.56
C ILE A 438 -2.17 13.38 -3.85
N SER A 439 -3.12 13.68 -2.96
CA SER A 439 -3.77 12.67 -2.10
C SER A 439 -4.45 11.57 -2.88
N SER A 440 -5.04 11.86 -4.03
CA SER A 440 -5.64 10.84 -4.91
C SER A 440 -4.62 9.81 -5.38
N THR A 441 -3.39 10.25 -5.71
CA THR A 441 -2.27 9.37 -6.07
C THR A 441 -1.83 8.54 -4.87
N PHE A 442 -1.68 9.17 -3.70
CA PHE A 442 -1.34 8.49 -2.46
C PHE A 442 -2.31 7.34 -2.15
N TYR A 443 -3.62 7.65 -2.09
CA TYR A 443 -4.64 6.65 -1.78
C TYR A 443 -4.75 5.58 -2.86
N SER A 444 -4.61 5.94 -4.13
CA SER A 444 -4.61 4.98 -5.23
C SER A 444 -3.46 3.97 -5.11
N ILE A 445 -2.26 4.43 -4.77
CA ILE A 445 -1.10 3.57 -4.57
C ILE A 445 -1.28 2.72 -3.31
N MET A 446 -1.65 3.32 -2.17
CA MET A 446 -1.88 2.59 -0.92
C MET A 446 -2.87 1.43 -1.12
N GLN A 447 -4.01 1.69 -1.77
CA GLN A 447 -5.04 0.69 -2.01
C GLN A 447 -4.65 -0.34 -3.06
N LYS A 448 -3.90 0.06 -4.10
CA LYS A 448 -3.40 -0.86 -5.15
C LYS A 448 -2.57 -2.01 -4.57
N TYR A 449 -1.90 -1.79 -3.45
CA TYR A 449 -1.10 -2.79 -2.73
C TYR A 449 -1.75 -3.20 -1.39
N ASP A 450 -3.10 -3.19 -1.32
CA ASP A 450 -3.92 -3.68 -0.20
C ASP A 450 -3.57 -3.03 1.15
N SER A 451 -3.07 -1.79 1.18
CA SER A 451 -2.58 -1.11 2.39
C SER A 451 -1.56 -1.96 3.19
N LYS A 452 -0.77 -2.78 2.49
CA LYS A 452 0.23 -3.62 3.14
C LYS A 452 1.51 -2.86 3.45
N LYS A 453 1.87 -1.92 2.59
CA LYS A 453 3.17 -1.22 2.63
C LYS A 453 2.97 0.25 2.95
N MET A 454 3.93 0.84 3.65
CA MET A 454 4.03 2.29 3.76
C MET A 454 4.38 2.87 2.40
N VAL A 455 3.82 4.04 2.08
CA VAL A 455 4.01 4.73 0.80
C VAL A 455 4.80 6.01 1.03
N ALA A 456 5.87 6.21 0.27
CA ALA A 456 6.78 7.34 0.39
C ALA A 456 6.87 8.14 -0.91
N MET A 457 7.22 9.43 -0.79
CA MET A 457 7.58 10.29 -1.90
C MET A 457 9.10 10.30 -2.05
N SER A 458 9.62 9.28 -2.75
CA SER A 458 11.06 8.97 -2.80
C SER A 458 11.89 9.96 -3.60
N GLU A 459 11.27 10.60 -4.59
CA GLU A 459 11.78 11.77 -5.29
C GLU A 459 10.68 12.79 -5.48
N ASN A 460 11.02 14.05 -5.47
CA ASN A 460 10.06 15.10 -5.80
C ASN A 460 10.74 16.37 -6.31
N ASP A 461 10.04 17.10 -7.19
CA ASP A 461 10.44 18.42 -7.64
C ASP A 461 9.96 19.52 -6.67
N SER A 462 8.86 19.29 -5.98
CA SER A 462 8.28 20.22 -5.01
C SER A 462 7.76 19.49 -3.78
N ILE A 463 7.90 20.10 -2.62
CA ILE A 463 7.39 19.59 -1.34
C ILE A 463 5.95 20.07 -1.20
N PRO A 464 4.97 19.20 -0.94
CA PRO A 464 3.61 19.64 -0.60
C PRO A 464 3.61 20.49 0.67
N THR A 465 2.74 21.51 0.73
CA THR A 465 2.61 22.30 1.95
C THR A 465 2.01 21.48 3.10
N VAL A 466 2.34 21.86 4.33
CA VAL A 466 1.73 21.26 5.55
C VAL A 466 0.22 21.38 5.51
N GLY A 467 -0.28 22.54 5.07
CA GLY A 467 -1.71 22.79 4.91
C GLY A 467 -2.38 21.82 3.94
N ASN A 468 -1.73 21.51 2.79
CA ASN A 468 -2.24 20.55 1.83
C ASN A 468 -2.19 19.12 2.36
N LEU A 469 -1.06 18.70 2.94
CA LEU A 469 -0.90 17.35 3.49
C LEU A 469 -1.94 17.04 4.57
N THR A 470 -2.13 17.96 5.52
CA THR A 470 -3.06 17.77 6.65
C THR A 470 -4.52 17.87 6.22
N ALA A 471 -4.87 18.80 5.33
CA ALA A 471 -6.24 18.95 4.83
C ALA A 471 -6.68 17.78 3.95
N GLU A 472 -5.78 17.28 3.10
CA GLU A 472 -6.03 16.16 2.20
C GLU A 472 -5.77 14.81 2.87
N LYS A 473 -5.21 14.80 4.09
CA LYS A 473 -4.81 13.59 4.84
C LYS A 473 -3.94 12.66 3.97
N ALA A 474 -3.00 13.21 3.22
CA ALA A 474 -2.08 12.42 2.41
C ALA A 474 -0.89 11.98 3.28
N GLY A 475 -0.88 10.71 3.68
CA GLY A 475 0.06 10.17 4.68
C GLY A 475 1.38 9.69 4.09
N TRP A 476 2.00 10.46 3.20
CA TRP A 476 3.32 10.14 2.68
C TRP A 476 4.32 9.93 3.80
N LEU A 477 5.03 8.78 3.82
CA LEU A 477 5.98 8.44 4.88
C LEU A 477 7.12 9.47 4.96
N TYR A 478 7.67 9.85 3.81
CA TYR A 478 8.68 10.88 3.70
C TYR A 478 8.61 11.61 2.36
N PHE A 479 9.27 12.76 2.26
CA PHE A 479 9.59 13.43 1.00
C PHE A 479 11.11 13.52 0.82
N CYS A 480 11.59 13.56 -0.42
CA CYS A 480 13.01 13.70 -0.73
C CYS A 480 13.19 14.48 -2.06
N PRO A 481 13.20 15.83 -2.02
CA PRO A 481 13.43 16.63 -3.22
C PRO A 481 14.73 16.21 -3.91
N TRP A 482 14.70 16.18 -5.24
CA TRP A 482 15.91 15.97 -6.00
C TRP A 482 16.85 17.16 -5.84
N TYR A 483 18.15 16.98 -6.09
CA TYR A 483 19.14 18.02 -5.92
C TYR A 483 19.01 19.16 -6.97
N ASP A 484 19.63 20.31 -6.68
CA ASP A 484 19.68 21.44 -7.58
C ASP A 484 20.67 21.22 -8.74
N GLY A 485 20.15 21.09 -9.95
CA GLY A 485 20.91 20.77 -11.15
C GLY A 485 21.63 21.95 -11.83
N GLY A 486 21.56 23.14 -11.24
CA GLY A 486 22.28 24.35 -11.72
C GLY A 486 21.55 25.13 -12.83
N SER A 487 20.25 24.92 -13.04
CA SER A 487 19.41 25.71 -13.92
C SER A 487 18.04 25.96 -13.33
N ASP A 488 17.33 27.01 -13.80
CA ASP A 488 16.00 27.34 -13.28
C ASP A 488 14.99 26.18 -13.39
N SER A 489 15.16 25.30 -14.37
CA SER A 489 14.28 24.13 -14.56
C SER A 489 14.71 22.89 -13.78
N THR A 490 15.82 22.94 -13.07
CA THR A 490 16.38 21.80 -12.33
C THR A 490 16.86 22.16 -10.93
N ASN A 491 16.67 23.39 -10.49
CA ASN A 491 16.95 23.83 -9.12
C ASN A 491 15.69 23.59 -8.26
N PHE A 492 15.44 22.31 -7.96
CA PHE A 492 14.20 21.89 -7.31
C PHE A 492 14.05 22.40 -5.88
N LEU A 493 15.15 22.63 -5.17
CA LEU A 493 15.10 23.14 -3.80
C LEU A 493 15.11 24.69 -3.73
N THR A 494 16.00 25.34 -4.51
CA THR A 494 16.28 26.77 -4.33
C THR A 494 15.46 27.68 -5.24
N ASN A 495 14.77 27.16 -6.26
CA ASN A 495 13.87 27.94 -7.11
C ASN A 495 12.44 27.91 -6.54
N GLU A 496 11.90 29.11 -6.25
CA GLU A 496 10.56 29.26 -5.66
C GLU A 496 9.40 28.81 -6.58
N LEU A 497 9.66 28.50 -7.86
CA LEU A 497 8.67 27.82 -8.70
C LEU A 497 8.43 26.37 -8.25
N PHE A 498 9.41 25.75 -7.64
CA PHE A 498 9.27 24.42 -7.06
C PHE A 498 8.92 24.51 -5.56
N ASN A 499 9.78 25.17 -4.78
CA ASN A 499 9.62 25.27 -3.33
C ASN A 499 9.72 26.73 -2.87
N LYS A 500 8.60 27.30 -2.45
CA LYS A 500 8.61 28.63 -1.85
C LYS A 500 9.34 28.59 -0.51
N LYS A 501 10.14 29.63 -0.29
CA LYS A 501 10.94 29.70 0.93
C LYS A 501 10.09 29.70 2.20
N ASP A 502 8.96 30.38 2.20
CA ASP A 502 8.06 30.43 3.35
C ASP A 502 7.42 29.07 3.63
N ASP A 503 7.02 28.31 2.57
CA ASP A 503 6.45 26.96 2.69
C ASP A 503 7.52 25.97 3.20
N LEU A 504 8.77 26.12 2.75
CA LEU A 504 9.89 25.32 3.25
C LEU A 504 10.13 25.56 4.75
N ILE A 505 10.09 26.84 5.19
CA ILE A 505 10.21 27.20 6.60
C ILE A 505 9.04 26.59 7.41
N GLU A 506 7.81 26.74 6.93
CA GLU A 506 6.62 26.19 7.58
C GLU A 506 6.74 24.67 7.72
N MET A 507 7.15 23.96 6.66
CA MET A 507 7.34 22.52 6.70
C MET A 507 8.33 22.10 7.78
N TYR A 508 9.55 22.62 7.75
CA TYR A 508 10.62 22.22 8.66
C TYR A 508 10.44 22.70 10.11
N GLN A 509 9.55 23.68 10.35
CA GLN A 509 9.21 24.18 11.68
C GLN A 509 7.93 23.55 12.24
N SER A 510 7.17 22.81 11.43
CA SER A 510 5.89 22.22 11.84
C SER A 510 6.09 20.99 12.71
N ASP A 511 5.17 20.76 13.65
CA ASP A 511 5.15 19.53 14.45
C ASP A 511 4.75 18.29 13.58
N TYR A 512 4.27 18.49 12.38
CA TYR A 512 3.92 17.42 11.43
C TYR A 512 5.14 16.82 10.74
N CYS A 513 6.21 17.61 10.54
CA CYS A 513 7.43 17.19 9.84
C CYS A 513 8.53 16.79 10.83
N ILE A 514 9.06 15.58 10.65
CA ILE A 514 10.19 15.09 11.47
C ILE A 514 11.51 15.51 10.82
N THR A 515 12.32 16.22 11.57
CA THR A 515 13.65 16.70 11.18
C THR A 515 14.75 15.94 11.90
N LEU A 516 16.03 16.11 11.51
CA LEU A 516 17.17 15.36 12.05
C LEU A 516 17.26 15.43 13.59
N ASP A 517 17.04 16.61 14.16
CA ASP A 517 17.15 16.84 15.63
C ASP A 517 15.97 16.21 16.41
N GLU A 518 14.92 15.80 15.71
CA GLU A 518 13.72 15.16 16.27
C GLU A 518 13.76 13.63 16.19
N LEU A 519 14.73 13.07 15.45
CA LEU A 519 14.94 11.62 15.43
C LEU A 519 15.30 11.09 16.81
N PRO A 520 14.76 9.92 17.21
CA PRO A 520 15.07 9.29 18.48
C PRO A 520 16.56 8.93 18.62
N ASP A 521 17.11 9.09 19.82
CA ASP A 521 18.51 8.71 20.09
C ASP A 521 18.75 7.19 20.04
N ASP A 522 17.69 6.38 20.13
CA ASP A 522 17.71 4.90 20.05
C ASP A 522 17.12 4.37 18.73
N LEU A 523 17.08 5.18 17.68
CA LEU A 523 16.49 4.87 16.37
C LEU A 523 16.87 3.48 15.84
N TYR A 524 18.13 3.07 15.98
CA TYR A 524 18.65 1.82 15.45
C TYR A 524 18.79 0.69 16.49
N SER A 525 18.28 0.87 17.70
CA SER A 525 18.43 -0.11 18.75
C SER A 525 17.12 -0.66 19.34
N ASN A 526 16.04 0.10 19.32
CA ASN A 526 14.75 -0.28 19.93
C ASN A 526 13.52 0.21 19.15
N GLY A 527 13.65 0.49 17.85
CA GLY A 527 12.55 1.01 17.04
C GLY A 527 12.21 2.48 17.34
N GLY A 528 13.12 3.20 17.99
CA GLY A 528 12.95 4.62 18.35
C GLY A 528 11.81 4.85 19.34
N THR A 529 12.13 5.24 20.56
CA THR A 529 11.08 5.66 21.50
C THR A 529 10.60 7.06 21.11
N ILE A 530 9.33 7.18 20.70
CA ILE A 530 8.73 8.50 20.41
C ILE A 530 8.73 9.34 21.68
N THR A 531 9.69 10.25 21.79
CA THR A 531 9.64 11.29 22.81
C THR A 531 8.73 12.39 22.30
N THR A 532 7.50 12.44 22.80
CA THR A 532 6.61 13.58 22.57
C THR A 532 7.32 14.86 23.01
N LYS A 533 7.56 15.76 22.08
CA LYS A 533 8.15 17.09 22.32
C LYS A 533 7.40 17.79 23.45
N PRO A 534 8.07 18.36 24.47
CA PRO A 534 7.41 19.18 25.46
C PRO A 534 6.84 20.43 24.76
N THR A 535 5.52 20.56 24.72
CA THR A 535 4.86 21.77 24.23
C THR A 535 5.29 22.96 25.10
N THR A 536 6.10 23.85 24.55
CA THR A 536 6.41 25.14 25.19
C THR A 536 5.18 26.02 25.10
N THR A 537 4.35 26.02 26.14
CA THR A 537 3.28 26.99 26.32
C THR A 537 3.90 28.35 26.66
N SER A 538 3.85 29.27 25.71
CA SER A 538 4.03 30.68 26.03
C SER A 538 2.78 31.19 26.73
N ASP A 539 3.02 31.71 27.93
CA ASP A 539 2.10 32.23 28.92
C ASP A 539 1.25 33.40 28.38
N GLY A 540 -0.05 33.40 28.73
CA GLY A 540 -0.85 34.59 28.61
C GLY A 540 -2.38 34.38 28.58
N SER A 541 -2.96 34.40 29.80
CA SER A 541 -4.34 34.84 30.10
C SER A 541 -5.44 33.81 30.19
N GLU A 542 -5.86 33.59 31.45
CA GLU A 542 -7.07 32.86 31.86
C GLU A 542 -8.33 33.46 31.25
N THR A 543 -9.17 32.60 30.69
CA THR A 543 -10.61 32.78 30.66
C THR A 543 -11.30 31.42 30.76
N THR A 544 -11.92 31.17 31.89
CA THR A 544 -12.65 29.96 32.22
C THR A 544 -13.93 29.88 31.40
N THR A 545 -14.01 28.93 30.48
CA THR A 545 -15.28 28.52 29.87
C THR A 545 -15.41 27.00 29.99
N THR A 546 -16.36 26.56 30.79
CA THR A 546 -16.66 25.16 31.06
C THR A 546 -17.41 24.59 29.84
N THR A 547 -16.71 23.88 28.96
CA THR A 547 -17.32 23.07 27.91
C THR A 547 -17.13 21.60 28.26
N LYS A 548 -18.24 20.90 28.37
CA LYS A 548 -18.29 19.48 28.70
C LYS A 548 -17.89 18.67 27.46
N THR A 549 -16.61 18.34 27.38
CA THR A 549 -16.08 17.46 26.33
C THR A 549 -16.29 16.03 26.77
N THR A 550 -17.04 15.28 25.99
CA THR A 550 -17.13 13.83 26.13
C THR A 550 -15.90 13.23 25.45
N THR A 551 -14.88 12.95 26.23
CA THR A 551 -13.68 12.26 25.77
C THR A 551 -14.02 10.79 25.62
N THR A 552 -14.05 10.30 24.38
CA THR A 552 -13.99 8.86 24.10
C THR A 552 -12.52 8.47 24.24
N THR A 553 -12.18 7.92 25.37
CA THR A 553 -10.84 7.41 25.66
C THR A 553 -10.67 6.09 24.88
N SER A 554 -9.87 6.09 23.84
CA SER A 554 -9.26 4.85 23.32
C SER A 554 -8.36 4.31 24.44
N GLN A 555 -8.80 3.27 25.12
CA GLN A 555 -7.93 2.55 26.05
C GLN A 555 -6.96 1.69 25.23
N THR A 556 -5.69 2.02 25.27
CA THR A 556 -4.63 1.04 25.01
C THR A 556 -4.75 -0.04 26.08
N THR A 557 -5.22 -1.22 25.67
CA THR A 557 -5.34 -2.37 26.54
C THR A 557 -3.96 -2.99 26.73
N GLU A 558 -3.42 -2.90 27.94
CA GLU A 558 -2.22 -3.65 28.33
C GLU A 558 -2.55 -5.15 28.24
N GLY A 559 -1.85 -5.89 27.35
CA GLY A 559 -2.05 -7.31 27.16
C GLY A 559 -1.13 -7.92 26.09
N ILE A 560 -1.16 -9.23 25.96
CA ILE A 560 -0.44 -9.96 24.91
C ILE A 560 -1.39 -10.17 23.74
N HIS A 561 -1.14 -9.54 22.62
CA HIS A 561 -2.01 -9.58 21.43
C HIS A 561 -1.79 -10.84 20.59
N ALA A 562 -2.87 -11.37 20.01
CA ALA A 562 -2.82 -12.53 19.12
C ALA A 562 -2.44 -12.11 17.71
N LYS A 563 -1.77 -13.01 16.99
CA LYS A 563 -1.77 -12.97 15.53
C LYS A 563 -3.14 -13.46 15.06
N ILE A 564 -3.83 -12.62 14.26
CA ILE A 564 -5.14 -12.93 13.68
C ILE A 564 -4.97 -13.18 12.18
N THR A 565 -5.63 -14.22 11.66
CA THR A 565 -5.76 -14.48 10.23
C THR A 565 -7.19 -14.85 9.91
N GLU A 566 -7.76 -14.29 8.86
CA GLU A 566 -9.09 -14.64 8.36
C GLU A 566 -8.98 -15.83 7.38
N ASP A 567 -9.92 -16.77 7.51
CA ASP A 567 -10.07 -17.89 6.59
C ASP A 567 -11.56 -18.20 6.41
N SER A 568 -12.05 -17.98 5.20
CA SER A 568 -13.42 -18.33 4.78
C SER A 568 -14.51 -17.82 5.73
N GLY A 569 -14.37 -16.58 6.21
CA GLY A 569 -15.32 -15.94 7.12
C GLY A 569 -15.16 -16.30 8.59
N ASN A 570 -14.08 -17.03 8.96
CA ASN A 570 -13.67 -17.29 10.32
C ASN A 570 -12.32 -16.63 10.61
N TYR A 571 -12.07 -16.29 11.87
CA TYR A 571 -10.81 -15.71 12.32
C TYR A 571 -10.03 -16.73 13.13
N ASN A 572 -8.82 -17.05 12.72
CA ASN A 572 -7.89 -17.87 13.52
C ASN A 572 -7.03 -16.93 14.36
N ILE A 573 -7.00 -17.13 15.67
CA ILE A 573 -6.19 -16.38 16.62
C ILE A 573 -5.07 -17.25 17.17
N SER A 574 -3.85 -16.72 17.31
CA SER A 574 -2.71 -17.44 17.88
C SER A 574 -1.90 -16.54 18.81
N PHE A 575 -1.66 -17.01 20.02
CA PHE A 575 -0.85 -16.35 21.03
C PHE A 575 0.54 -16.97 21.19
N ALA A 576 0.96 -17.82 20.26
CA ALA A 576 2.25 -18.49 20.36
C ALA A 576 3.41 -17.50 20.59
N PRO A 577 4.31 -17.74 21.58
CA PRO A 577 4.45 -18.96 22.39
C PRO A 577 3.63 -18.99 23.72
N LYS A 578 2.69 -18.09 23.93
CA LYS A 578 1.89 -18.02 25.15
C LYS A 578 0.62 -18.84 25.04
N SER A 579 0.20 -19.48 26.14
CA SER A 579 -1.09 -20.17 26.22
C SER A 579 -2.23 -19.18 26.49
N MET A 580 -3.45 -19.50 26.06
CA MET A 580 -4.63 -18.66 26.24
C MET A 580 -5.01 -18.38 27.72
N GLY A 581 -4.55 -19.21 28.64
CA GLY A 581 -4.81 -19.02 30.08
C GLY A 581 -6.30 -19.08 30.41
N LYS A 582 -6.75 -18.20 31.30
CA LYS A 582 -8.14 -18.20 31.79
C LYS A 582 -9.09 -17.34 30.99
N THR A 583 -8.63 -16.18 30.49
CA THR A 583 -9.48 -15.19 29.87
C THR A 583 -8.87 -14.71 28.57
N VAL A 584 -9.65 -14.72 27.50
CA VAL A 584 -9.30 -14.16 26.19
C VAL A 584 -10.21 -12.95 25.96
N TYR A 585 -9.63 -11.81 25.58
CA TYR A 585 -10.38 -10.64 25.14
C TYR A 585 -10.47 -10.64 23.63
N LEU A 586 -11.68 -10.38 23.10
CA LEU A 586 -11.96 -10.25 21.67
C LEU A 586 -12.47 -8.83 21.42
N VAL A 587 -11.86 -8.13 20.48
CA VAL A 587 -12.21 -6.75 20.09
C VAL A 587 -12.90 -6.79 18.73
N PHE A 588 -14.11 -6.27 18.69
CA PHE A 588 -14.90 -6.22 17.45
C PHE A 588 -15.18 -4.78 17.04
N GLU A 589 -15.07 -4.55 15.75
CA GLU A 589 -15.67 -3.40 15.09
C GLU A 589 -16.97 -3.80 14.42
N ALA A 590 -18.02 -3.00 14.63
CA ALA A 590 -19.33 -3.22 14.05
C ALA A 590 -19.76 -1.92 13.37
N ASN A 591 -20.18 -1.99 12.11
CA ASN A 591 -20.74 -0.82 11.45
C ASN A 591 -22.10 -0.43 12.08
N SER A 592 -22.53 0.80 11.85
CA SER A 592 -23.75 1.37 12.46
C SER A 592 -25.07 0.63 12.10
N ASN A 593 -25.02 -0.29 11.14
CA ASN A 593 -26.18 -1.07 10.68
C ASN A 593 -26.33 -2.42 11.39
N VAL A 594 -25.37 -2.77 12.26
CA VAL A 594 -25.42 -4.03 13.01
C VAL A 594 -26.36 -3.86 14.21
N ALA A 595 -27.49 -4.54 14.19
CA ALA A 595 -28.39 -4.58 15.33
C ALA A 595 -27.89 -5.50 16.45
N PHE A 596 -27.29 -6.64 16.08
CA PHE A 596 -26.76 -7.64 17.00
C PHE A 596 -25.97 -8.69 16.23
N ALA A 597 -24.83 -9.11 16.77
CA ALA A 597 -24.05 -10.25 16.27
C ALA A 597 -23.60 -11.16 17.40
N ASN A 598 -23.46 -12.43 17.13
CA ASN A 598 -22.92 -13.40 18.06
C ASN A 598 -22.05 -14.43 17.34
N GLY A 599 -21.41 -15.30 18.10
CA GLY A 599 -20.59 -16.36 17.54
C GLY A 599 -19.95 -17.22 18.62
N CYS A 600 -18.87 -17.90 18.26
CA CYS A 600 -18.10 -18.73 19.16
C CYS A 600 -16.59 -18.47 19.01
N LEU A 601 -15.88 -18.58 20.12
CA LEU A 601 -14.46 -18.90 20.14
C LEU A 601 -14.37 -20.44 20.24
N GLY A 602 -13.83 -21.10 19.21
CA GLY A 602 -13.67 -22.54 19.14
C GLY A 602 -12.21 -22.95 19.39
N VAL A 603 -11.97 -23.94 20.22
CA VAL A 603 -10.63 -24.43 20.57
C VAL A 603 -10.60 -25.96 20.56
N SER A 604 -9.57 -26.52 19.90
CA SER A 604 -9.31 -27.98 19.91
C SER A 604 -8.59 -28.39 21.16
N ALA A 605 -8.97 -29.52 21.74
CA ALA A 605 -8.27 -30.15 22.87
C ALA A 605 -8.24 -31.66 22.72
N THR A 606 -7.11 -32.30 23.04
CA THR A 606 -6.99 -33.76 23.06
C THR A 606 -6.84 -34.25 24.52
N VAL A 607 -7.77 -35.06 24.98
CA VAL A 607 -7.74 -35.66 26.32
C VAL A 607 -7.87 -37.18 26.20
N ASP A 608 -6.96 -37.89 26.80
CA ASP A 608 -6.90 -39.36 26.81
C ASP A 608 -6.97 -39.99 25.39
N GLY A 609 -6.41 -39.28 24.38
CA GLY A 609 -6.36 -39.75 23.00
C GLY A 609 -7.66 -39.50 22.21
N THR A 610 -8.61 -38.75 22.77
CA THR A 610 -9.84 -38.31 22.09
C THR A 610 -9.75 -36.82 21.84
N ASP A 611 -10.09 -36.42 20.62
CA ASP A 611 -10.12 -35.03 20.20
C ASP A 611 -11.50 -34.42 20.47
N TYR A 612 -11.49 -33.26 21.10
CA TYR A 612 -12.66 -32.49 21.49
C TYR A 612 -12.59 -31.11 20.81
N TRP A 613 -13.76 -30.58 20.45
CA TRP A 613 -13.96 -29.19 20.03
C TRP A 613 -14.75 -28.47 21.11
N VAL A 614 -14.17 -27.46 21.70
CA VAL A 614 -14.79 -26.65 22.77
C VAL A 614 -15.21 -25.30 22.18
N SER A 615 -16.47 -24.94 22.34
CA SER A 615 -17.06 -23.69 21.89
C SER A 615 -17.41 -22.78 23.04
N TYR A 616 -16.97 -21.53 22.97
CA TYR A 616 -17.29 -20.46 23.92
C TYR A 616 -18.13 -19.41 23.22
N LYS A 617 -19.34 -19.14 23.70
CA LYS A 617 -20.27 -18.20 23.07
C LYS A 617 -19.93 -16.77 23.42
N TRP A 618 -20.05 -15.86 22.44
CA TRP A 618 -19.93 -14.42 22.62
C TRP A 618 -21.07 -13.69 21.89
N GLU A 619 -21.39 -12.43 22.34
CA GLU A 619 -22.45 -11.59 21.78
C GLU A 619 -22.03 -10.12 21.81
N ILE A 620 -22.32 -9.37 20.73
CA ILE A 620 -22.13 -7.91 20.67
C ILE A 620 -23.35 -7.23 20.03
N SER A 621 -23.59 -5.98 20.42
CA SER A 621 -24.58 -5.08 19.79
C SER A 621 -23.98 -3.79 19.22
N LYS A 622 -22.69 -3.59 19.40
CA LYS A 622 -21.89 -2.42 18.91
C LYS A 622 -20.41 -2.79 18.95
N SER A 623 -19.57 -1.97 18.32
CA SER A 623 -18.12 -2.07 18.45
C SER A 623 -17.68 -2.08 19.92
N GLY A 624 -16.70 -2.90 20.24
CA GLY A 624 -16.17 -2.99 21.60
C GLY A 624 -15.42 -4.28 21.89
N THR A 625 -14.94 -4.38 23.13
CA THR A 625 -14.20 -5.52 23.64
C THR A 625 -15.12 -6.38 24.49
N ILE A 626 -15.05 -7.68 24.30
CA ILE A 626 -15.68 -8.70 25.16
C ILE A 626 -14.61 -9.59 25.77
N SER A 627 -14.88 -10.11 26.97
CA SER A 627 -14.06 -11.11 27.65
C SER A 627 -14.72 -12.46 27.56
N VAL A 628 -13.94 -13.49 27.25
CA VAL A 628 -14.36 -14.89 27.26
C VAL A 628 -13.61 -15.58 28.39
N ASP A 629 -14.33 -15.96 29.46
CA ASP A 629 -13.77 -16.74 30.59
C ASP A 629 -13.82 -18.23 30.25
N LEU A 630 -12.64 -18.81 29.97
CA LEU A 630 -12.52 -20.19 29.51
C LEU A 630 -12.98 -21.24 30.57
N ASP A 631 -13.12 -20.83 31.82
CA ASP A 631 -13.67 -21.69 32.87
C ASP A 631 -15.21 -21.65 32.94
N LYS A 632 -15.84 -20.52 32.49
CA LYS A 632 -17.26 -20.28 32.75
C LYS A 632 -18.13 -20.24 31.50
N ASP A 633 -17.57 -19.70 30.39
CA ASP A 633 -18.36 -19.38 29.20
C ASP A 633 -18.42 -20.56 28.20
N VAL A 634 -18.15 -21.77 28.66
CA VAL A 634 -18.28 -23.00 27.86
C VAL A 634 -19.72 -23.15 27.40
N TYR A 635 -19.92 -23.07 26.09
CA TYR A 635 -21.23 -23.26 25.47
C TYR A 635 -21.50 -24.72 25.10
N ASN A 636 -20.51 -25.39 24.49
CA ASN A 636 -20.66 -26.76 24.06
C ASN A 636 -19.27 -27.43 23.90
N ILE A 637 -19.18 -28.73 24.21
CA ILE A 637 -18.00 -29.55 23.93
C ILE A 637 -18.45 -30.74 23.11
N THR A 638 -17.92 -30.87 21.90
CA THR A 638 -18.24 -31.96 20.98
C THR A 638 -17.04 -32.83 20.69
N TYR A 639 -17.28 -34.09 20.33
CA TYR A 639 -16.26 -35.02 19.85
C TYR A 639 -16.84 -35.91 18.72
N ASN A 640 -16.06 -36.82 18.18
CA ASN A 640 -16.50 -37.69 17.10
C ASN A 640 -17.02 -36.93 15.88
N ASN A 641 -16.26 -35.90 15.43
CA ASN A 641 -16.64 -34.98 14.35
C ASN A 641 -17.97 -34.24 14.61
N GLY A 642 -18.19 -33.74 15.81
CA GLY A 642 -19.37 -32.95 16.19
C GLY A 642 -20.65 -33.75 16.40
N LYS A 643 -20.58 -35.09 16.39
CA LYS A 643 -21.78 -35.98 16.53
C LYS A 643 -22.22 -36.18 17.96
N ASP A 644 -21.28 -36.17 18.88
CA ASP A 644 -21.52 -36.42 20.27
C ASP A 644 -21.12 -35.23 21.13
N THR A 645 -21.85 -34.99 22.22
CA THR A 645 -21.63 -33.89 23.17
C THR A 645 -21.18 -34.45 24.52
N VAL A 646 -20.23 -33.76 25.15
CA VAL A 646 -19.77 -34.07 26.49
C VAL A 646 -20.74 -33.51 27.54
N THR A 647 -21.20 -34.37 28.49
CA THR A 647 -22.08 -33.97 29.59
C THR A 647 -21.52 -34.29 30.96
N ASP A 648 -20.38 -34.95 31.01
CA ASP A 648 -19.68 -35.33 32.25
C ASP A 648 -18.87 -34.14 32.77
N GLU A 649 -19.21 -33.60 33.94
CA GLU A 649 -18.61 -32.42 34.53
C GLU A 649 -17.10 -32.59 34.83
N ASP A 650 -16.67 -33.78 35.27
CA ASP A 650 -15.28 -34.05 35.55
C ASP A 650 -14.44 -34.09 34.25
N LEU A 651 -15.03 -34.62 33.18
CA LEU A 651 -14.40 -34.63 31.86
C LEU A 651 -14.36 -33.22 31.26
N ILE A 652 -15.43 -32.42 31.39
CA ILE A 652 -15.47 -31.01 30.99
C ILE A 652 -14.33 -30.24 31.65
N ALA A 653 -14.17 -30.37 32.98
CA ALA A 653 -13.09 -29.72 33.72
C ALA A 653 -11.70 -30.10 33.19
N LYS A 654 -11.47 -31.39 32.88
CA LYS A 654 -10.20 -31.84 32.30
C LYS A 654 -9.94 -31.27 30.92
N ILE A 655 -10.97 -31.19 30.06
CA ILE A 655 -10.87 -30.67 28.72
C ILE A 655 -10.57 -29.15 28.77
N VAL A 656 -11.25 -28.40 29.63
CA VAL A 656 -11.01 -26.97 29.83
C VAL A 656 -9.58 -26.70 30.32
N GLU A 657 -9.04 -27.53 31.22
CA GLU A 657 -7.62 -27.40 31.63
C GLU A 657 -6.63 -27.62 30.49
N VAL A 658 -6.97 -28.42 29.48
CA VAL A 658 -6.17 -28.60 28.27
C VAL A 658 -6.34 -27.40 27.34
N VAL A 659 -7.56 -26.89 27.16
CA VAL A 659 -7.85 -25.70 26.35
C VAL A 659 -7.06 -24.49 26.83
N LYS A 660 -7.00 -24.24 28.13
CA LYS A 660 -6.24 -23.10 28.71
C LYS A 660 -4.74 -23.16 28.40
N LYS A 661 -4.21 -24.31 28.03
CA LYS A 661 -2.80 -24.52 27.63
C LYS A 661 -2.58 -24.38 26.12
N GLN A 662 -3.64 -24.29 25.34
CA GLN A 662 -3.53 -24.08 23.89
C GLN A 662 -3.06 -22.64 23.61
N THR A 663 -2.45 -22.47 22.44
CA THR A 663 -1.93 -21.18 21.99
C THR A 663 -2.77 -20.55 20.89
N ASP A 664 -3.76 -21.27 20.37
CA ASP A 664 -4.56 -20.91 19.22
C ASP A 664 -6.05 -21.26 19.37
N GLY A 665 -6.87 -20.59 18.61
CA GLY A 665 -8.32 -20.81 18.55
C GLY A 665 -8.91 -20.22 17.27
N MET A 666 -10.20 -20.51 17.05
CA MET A 666 -10.96 -20.01 15.92
C MET A 666 -12.13 -19.15 16.43
N VAL A 667 -12.25 -17.92 15.94
CA VAL A 667 -13.39 -17.04 16.24
C VAL A 667 -14.33 -17.04 15.06
N GLN A 668 -15.57 -17.45 15.31
CA GLN A 668 -16.67 -17.45 14.33
C GLN A 668 -17.66 -16.34 14.63
N ILE A 669 -18.18 -15.68 13.62
CA ILE A 669 -19.15 -14.60 13.72
C ILE A 669 -20.46 -15.02 13.06
N TRP A 670 -21.60 -14.85 13.77
CA TRP A 670 -22.94 -15.15 13.25
C TRP A 670 -23.90 -13.99 13.50
N TRP A 671 -25.01 -13.93 12.72
CA TRP A 671 -26.11 -13.02 13.01
C TRP A 671 -27.16 -13.65 13.93
N ALA A 672 -27.60 -12.88 14.88
CA ALA A 672 -28.60 -13.37 15.85
C ALA A 672 -29.95 -13.74 15.22
N ASN A 673 -30.31 -13.14 14.08
CA ASN A 673 -31.60 -13.32 13.42
C ASN A 673 -31.57 -14.33 12.28
N ASP A 674 -30.39 -14.81 11.89
CA ASP A 674 -30.25 -15.80 10.83
C ASP A 674 -30.24 -17.18 11.47
N GLY A 675 -30.94 -18.11 10.85
CA GLY A 675 -31.00 -19.47 11.36
C GLY A 675 -29.62 -20.11 11.48
N PRO A 676 -29.47 -21.21 12.20
CA PRO A 676 -28.21 -21.86 12.40
C PRO A 676 -27.62 -22.28 11.03
N GLY A 677 -26.58 -21.63 10.58
CA GLY A 677 -25.81 -22.03 9.40
C GLY A 677 -25.42 -20.96 8.40
N GLU A 678 -25.89 -19.74 8.49
CA GLU A 678 -25.41 -18.68 7.61
C GLU A 678 -24.27 -17.89 8.28
N SER A 679 -23.03 -18.16 7.84
CA SER A 679 -21.92 -17.30 8.15
C SER A 679 -22.13 -15.99 7.40
N ILE A 680 -22.13 -14.86 8.09
CA ILE A 680 -22.30 -13.60 7.43
C ILE A 680 -21.00 -13.23 6.80
N ALA A 681 -21.14 -12.89 5.52
CA ALA A 681 -20.15 -12.10 4.85
C ALA A 681 -19.75 -10.94 5.77
N THR A 682 -18.54 -10.95 6.15
CA THR A 682 -17.76 -10.18 7.10
C THR A 682 -17.87 -8.66 7.03
N SER A 683 -18.75 -8.11 6.20
CA SER A 683 -18.86 -6.67 5.94
C SER A 683 -19.40 -5.80 7.09
N ASN A 684 -19.99 -6.40 8.11
CA ASN A 684 -20.70 -5.63 9.14
C ASN A 684 -20.12 -5.80 10.55
N VAL A 685 -19.39 -6.87 10.83
CA VAL A 685 -18.70 -7.11 12.11
C VAL A 685 -17.37 -7.77 11.81
N VAL A 686 -16.30 -7.18 12.28
CA VAL A 686 -14.94 -7.66 12.08
C VAL A 686 -14.28 -7.85 13.43
N LEU A 687 -13.53 -8.95 13.60
CA LEU A 687 -12.62 -9.11 14.73
C LEU A 687 -11.34 -8.36 14.44
N THR A 688 -11.09 -7.27 15.15
CA THR A 688 -9.93 -6.41 14.92
C THR A 688 -8.75 -6.74 15.81
N ASP A 689 -9.01 -7.32 17.00
CA ASP A 689 -7.96 -7.72 17.93
C ASP A 689 -8.42 -8.85 18.85
N ALA A 690 -7.48 -9.61 19.38
CA ALA A 690 -7.68 -10.57 20.47
C ALA A 690 -6.43 -10.55 21.36
N TYR A 691 -6.61 -10.41 22.68
CA TYR A 691 -5.49 -10.33 23.59
C TYR A 691 -5.72 -11.06 24.91
N LEU A 692 -4.60 -11.40 25.57
CA LEU A 692 -4.55 -11.96 26.90
C LEU A 692 -4.27 -10.86 27.92
N PRO A 693 -4.86 -10.87 29.13
CA PRO A 693 -4.52 -9.92 30.17
C PRO A 693 -3.05 -10.10 30.59
N GLU A 694 -2.36 -9.02 30.95
CA GLU A 694 -1.06 -9.15 31.61
C GLU A 694 -1.20 -9.94 32.92
N SER A 695 -0.37 -10.96 33.09
CA SER A 695 -0.28 -11.70 34.34
C SER A 695 0.35 -10.83 35.41
N LYS A 696 -0.48 -10.17 36.22
CA LYS A 696 -0.01 -9.76 37.54
C LYS A 696 0.20 -11.03 38.34
N GLU A 697 1.42 -11.32 38.79
CA GLU A 697 1.69 -12.41 39.72
C GLU A 697 0.76 -12.21 40.92
N GLU A 698 -0.09 -13.20 41.19
CA GLU A 698 -0.89 -13.25 42.40
C GLU A 698 0.07 -13.41 43.60
N VAL A 699 0.32 -12.30 44.29
CA VAL A 699 0.85 -12.34 45.64
C VAL A 699 -0.34 -12.71 46.52
N THR A 700 -0.43 -13.96 46.96
CA THR A 700 -1.30 -14.40 48.02
C THR A 700 -0.94 -13.69 49.31
N THR A 701 -1.71 -12.67 49.69
CA THR A 701 -1.66 -12.06 51.01
C THR A 701 -2.81 -12.68 51.85
N GLU A 702 -2.45 -13.48 52.86
CA GLU A 702 -3.32 -13.77 54.00
C GLU A 702 -3.65 -12.46 54.72
N GLU A 703 -4.95 -12.25 54.96
CA GLU A 703 -5.45 -11.17 55.80
C GLU A 703 -4.91 -11.29 57.24
N THR A 704 -4.22 -10.26 57.71
CA THR A 704 -4.22 -9.92 59.14
C THR A 704 -4.36 -8.42 59.31
N THR A 705 -5.41 -8.09 60.06
CA THR A 705 -5.84 -6.78 60.44
C THR A 705 -4.83 -6.03 61.34
N GLU A 706 -4.82 -4.70 61.20
CA GLU A 706 -4.64 -3.63 62.19
C GLU A 706 -3.32 -2.85 62.22
N ALA A 707 -3.57 -1.59 62.12
CA ALA A 707 -3.00 -0.44 62.86
C ALA A 707 -2.03 0.49 62.11
N THR A 708 -2.59 1.64 61.87
CA THR A 708 -2.01 2.98 61.60
C THR A 708 -0.77 3.29 62.45
N THR A 709 0.32 3.74 61.86
CA THR A 709 1.16 4.83 62.42
C THR A 709 2.05 5.46 61.32
N THR A 710 1.91 6.75 61.18
CA THR A 710 2.72 7.71 60.43
C THR A 710 4.10 7.85 61.07
N THR A 711 5.20 7.79 60.28
CA THR A 711 6.38 8.66 60.52
C THR A 711 7.35 8.75 59.32
N THR A 712 7.83 9.90 59.16
CA THR A 712 8.63 10.55 58.16
C THR A 712 10.13 10.18 58.19
N LEU A 713 10.79 10.25 57.00
CA LEU A 713 12.18 10.62 56.68
C LEU A 713 13.35 9.73 57.18
N GLU A 714 14.23 9.25 56.32
CA GLU A 714 15.53 9.83 55.99
C GLU A 714 16.34 8.94 55.07
N GLU A 715 17.11 9.61 54.21
CA GLU A 715 18.15 9.08 53.30
C GLU A 715 19.24 8.29 54.04
N THR A 716 19.76 7.24 53.41
CA THR A 716 21.23 7.01 53.50
C THR A 716 21.71 6.12 52.34
N THR A 717 22.62 6.67 51.59
CA THR A 717 23.55 6.00 50.65
C THR A 717 24.48 5.03 51.37
N THR A 718 24.74 3.86 50.78
CA THR A 718 26.04 3.21 50.90
C THR A 718 26.28 2.21 49.73
N SER A 719 27.34 2.49 49.04
CA SER A 719 28.07 1.60 48.09
C SER A 719 28.82 0.46 48.78
N VAL A 720 29.18 -0.57 48.07
CA VAL A 720 30.31 -1.52 48.18
C VAL A 720 29.81 -2.88 47.64
N GLU A 721 30.43 -3.67 46.84
CA GLU A 721 31.72 -3.87 46.22
C GLU A 721 31.67 -5.19 45.45
N VAL A 722 32.46 -5.28 44.43
CA VAL A 722 32.75 -6.38 43.50
C VAL A 722 33.35 -7.58 44.25
N THR A 723 32.96 -8.78 43.86
CA THR A 723 33.88 -9.93 43.92
C THR A 723 33.68 -10.90 42.74
N THR A 724 34.66 -10.91 41.89
CA THR A 724 35.00 -11.91 40.88
C THR A 724 35.47 -13.21 41.52
N THR A 725 35.01 -14.35 40.97
CA THR A 725 35.78 -15.61 41.06
C THR A 725 35.69 -16.40 39.79
N THR A 726 36.82 -16.49 39.13
CA THR A 726 37.21 -17.42 38.05
C THR A 726 37.52 -18.82 38.59
N SER A 727 37.18 -19.86 37.83
CA SER A 727 38.00 -21.10 37.64
C SER A 727 37.34 -21.91 36.54
N LYS A 728 37.91 -22.13 35.53
CA LYS A 728 38.98 -22.84 34.82
C LYS A 728 38.83 -24.38 34.84
N SER A 729 38.82 -24.85 33.57
CA SER A 729 39.41 -26.07 33.01
C SER A 729 38.61 -27.37 32.96
N GLY A 730 38.73 -27.95 31.77
CA GLY A 730 38.73 -29.36 31.53
C GLY A 730 38.53 -29.74 30.05
N GLU A 731 39.61 -29.75 29.30
CA GLU A 731 39.76 -30.46 28.02
C GLU A 731 39.44 -31.92 28.13
N THR A 732 38.94 -32.59 27.07
CA THR A 732 39.72 -33.59 26.32
C THR A 732 38.85 -34.35 25.31
N THR A 733 39.15 -34.17 24.03
CA THR A 733 39.66 -35.09 23.00
C THR A 733 38.76 -36.23 22.47
N THR A 734 38.51 -36.12 21.15
CA THR A 734 38.66 -37.04 20.02
C THR A 734 38.07 -38.46 20.09
N THR A 735 37.30 -38.82 19.08
CA THR A 735 37.81 -39.73 17.99
C THR A 735 36.76 -39.85 16.86
N ALA A 736 37.26 -39.71 15.65
CA ALA A 736 36.61 -40.05 14.39
C ALA A 736 36.67 -41.60 14.20
N VAL A 737 35.65 -42.18 13.53
CA VAL A 737 35.83 -43.38 12.70
C VAL A 737 34.91 -43.23 11.50
N GLU A 738 35.53 -43.23 10.33
CA GLU A 738 34.97 -43.57 9.04
C GLU A 738 34.60 -45.05 8.96
N THR A 739 33.61 -45.35 8.10
CA THR A 739 33.65 -46.39 7.06
C THR A 739 32.33 -46.35 6.29
N SER A 740 32.35 -45.97 5.06
CA SER A 740 32.18 -46.67 3.77
C SER A 740 31.37 -48.00 3.85
N ASP A 741 30.29 -48.15 3.07
CA ASP A 741 30.35 -48.78 1.75
C ASP A 741 28.99 -48.89 1.07
N THR A 742 29.04 -48.65 -0.20
CA THR A 742 28.29 -49.05 -1.39
C THR A 742 27.24 -50.17 -1.29
N SER A 743 26.09 -49.96 -1.99
CA SER A 743 25.56 -50.79 -3.08
C SER A 743 24.23 -50.19 -3.60
N LYS A 744 24.17 -49.67 -4.77
CA LYS A 744 23.77 -50.22 -6.09
C LYS A 744 22.37 -50.85 -6.16
N GLU A 745 21.61 -50.21 -7.07
CA GLU A 745 20.63 -50.70 -8.03
C GLU A 745 19.30 -51.28 -7.60
N SER A 746 18.21 -50.65 -8.00
CA SER A 746 17.35 -51.23 -9.05
C SER A 746 16.32 -50.18 -9.55
N GLU A 747 16.41 -49.83 -10.79
CA GLU A 747 15.35 -49.23 -11.58
C GLU A 747 14.18 -50.20 -11.68
N THR A 748 12.98 -49.73 -11.40
CA THR A 748 11.77 -50.37 -11.88
C THR A 748 10.91 -49.27 -12.49
N THR A 749 11.02 -49.11 -13.79
CA THR A 749 10.07 -48.39 -14.61
C THR A 749 8.74 -49.10 -14.55
N THR A 750 7.74 -48.39 -13.95
CA THR A 750 6.35 -48.76 -14.13
C THR A 750 5.76 -47.76 -15.12
N GLU A 751 5.65 -48.20 -16.35
CA GLU A 751 4.79 -47.53 -17.34
C GLU A 751 3.35 -47.60 -16.86
N THR A 752 2.81 -46.45 -16.48
CA THR A 752 1.37 -46.30 -16.31
C THR A 752 0.82 -45.86 -17.64
N THR A 753 0.29 -46.79 -18.37
CA THR A 753 -0.57 -46.55 -19.54
C THR A 753 -1.79 -45.79 -19.06
N THR A 754 -1.84 -44.49 -19.30
CA THR A 754 -3.06 -43.70 -19.25
C THR A 754 -3.93 -44.11 -20.44
N SER A 755 -4.96 -44.88 -20.14
CA SER A 755 -6.08 -45.06 -21.06
C SER A 755 -6.78 -43.70 -21.20
N GLU A 756 -6.69 -43.10 -22.39
CA GLU A 756 -7.57 -42.00 -22.79
C GLU A 756 -9.01 -42.43 -22.63
N VAL A 757 -9.73 -41.79 -21.71
CA VAL A 757 -11.18 -41.88 -21.61
C VAL A 757 -11.72 -41.05 -22.77
N VAL A 758 -12.21 -41.73 -23.79
CA VAL A 758 -12.95 -41.10 -24.90
C VAL A 758 -14.28 -40.62 -24.30
N VAL A 759 -14.37 -39.32 -24.04
CA VAL A 759 -15.61 -38.67 -23.60
C VAL A 759 -16.57 -38.65 -24.80
N ASN A 760 -17.77 -39.17 -24.61
CA ASN A 760 -18.76 -39.22 -25.66
C ASN A 760 -19.38 -37.80 -25.83
N PRO A 761 -19.52 -37.26 -27.06
CA PRO A 761 -19.98 -35.86 -27.25
C PRO A 761 -21.39 -35.54 -26.72
N THR A 762 -22.12 -36.52 -26.23
CA THR A 762 -23.46 -36.36 -25.64
C THR A 762 -23.45 -35.98 -24.16
N ASP A 763 -22.27 -35.99 -23.51
CA ASP A 763 -22.14 -35.77 -22.08
C ASP A 763 -21.30 -34.53 -21.72
N VAL A 764 -21.01 -33.67 -22.71
CA VAL A 764 -20.25 -32.42 -22.52
C VAL A 764 -21.19 -31.30 -22.07
N PHE A 765 -20.92 -30.71 -20.95
CA PHE A 765 -21.62 -29.53 -20.45
C PHE A 765 -20.72 -28.31 -20.62
N TYR A 766 -20.76 -27.70 -21.80
CA TYR A 766 -19.89 -26.61 -22.18
C TYR A 766 -19.99 -25.45 -21.23
N GLY A 767 -18.84 -24.97 -20.75
CA GLY A 767 -18.69 -23.87 -19.79
C GLY A 767 -18.57 -24.31 -18.34
N ASP A 768 -19.04 -25.52 -17.96
CA ASP A 768 -18.86 -26.07 -16.60
C ASP A 768 -17.46 -26.72 -16.46
N VAL A 769 -16.47 -25.89 -16.22
CA VAL A 769 -15.04 -26.27 -16.20
C VAL A 769 -14.65 -26.87 -14.86
N ASN A 770 -15.29 -26.44 -13.77
CA ASN A 770 -15.03 -26.92 -12.41
C ASN A 770 -15.83 -28.20 -12.08
N LEU A 771 -16.79 -28.58 -12.93
CA LEU A 771 -17.63 -29.78 -12.81
C LEU A 771 -18.60 -29.73 -11.62
N ASP A 772 -19.08 -28.55 -11.25
CA ASP A 772 -20.05 -28.39 -10.16
C ASP A 772 -21.52 -28.37 -10.62
N GLY A 773 -21.75 -28.39 -11.93
CA GLY A 773 -23.06 -28.44 -12.55
C GLY A 773 -23.69 -27.08 -12.84
N SER A 774 -22.92 -26.00 -12.66
CA SER A 774 -23.28 -24.63 -13.00
C SER A 774 -22.32 -24.10 -14.06
N VAL A 775 -22.65 -23.00 -14.70
CA VAL A 775 -21.72 -22.26 -15.58
C VAL A 775 -21.69 -20.83 -15.07
N ASP A 776 -20.60 -20.48 -14.39
CA ASP A 776 -20.46 -19.19 -13.73
C ASP A 776 -19.02 -18.62 -13.79
N LEU A 777 -18.75 -17.57 -13.00
CA LEU A 777 -17.45 -16.90 -13.01
C LEU A 777 -16.32 -17.81 -12.48
N ALA A 778 -16.63 -18.78 -11.62
CA ALA A 778 -15.62 -19.71 -11.11
C ALA A 778 -15.04 -20.58 -12.22
N ASP A 779 -15.89 -20.98 -13.20
CA ASP A 779 -15.45 -21.71 -14.40
C ASP A 779 -14.53 -20.88 -15.28
N ALA A 780 -14.88 -19.61 -15.50
CA ALA A 780 -14.06 -18.69 -16.27
C ALA A 780 -12.69 -18.46 -15.61
N VAL A 781 -12.65 -18.35 -14.28
CA VAL A 781 -11.40 -18.25 -13.52
C VAL A 781 -10.57 -19.53 -13.64
N LEU A 782 -11.19 -20.71 -13.53
CA LEU A 782 -10.49 -21.98 -13.65
C LEU A 782 -9.97 -22.20 -15.07
N LEU A 783 -10.79 -21.86 -16.08
CA LEU A 783 -10.39 -21.93 -17.49
C LEU A 783 -9.19 -21.00 -17.79
N ASN A 784 -9.21 -19.77 -17.30
CA ASN A 784 -8.09 -18.85 -17.44
C ASN A 784 -6.80 -19.39 -16.80
N LYS A 785 -6.89 -20.00 -15.63
CA LYS A 785 -5.74 -20.65 -14.97
C LYS A 785 -5.21 -21.82 -15.78
N ALA A 786 -6.10 -22.61 -16.39
CA ALA A 786 -5.71 -23.72 -17.24
C ALA A 786 -5.03 -23.26 -18.53
N VAL A 787 -5.56 -22.22 -19.17
CA VAL A 787 -4.97 -21.59 -20.36
C VAL A 787 -3.59 -21.00 -20.05
N ALA A 788 -3.43 -20.40 -18.85
CA ALA A 788 -2.14 -19.89 -18.37
C ALA A 788 -1.17 -21.01 -17.95
N GLY A 789 -1.58 -22.28 -17.97
CA GLY A 789 -0.74 -23.42 -17.59
C GLY A 789 -0.50 -23.56 -16.09
N THR A 790 -1.25 -22.85 -15.24
CA THR A 790 -1.12 -22.91 -13.77
C THR A 790 -1.93 -24.02 -13.13
N VAL A 791 -2.91 -24.57 -13.85
CA VAL A 791 -3.75 -25.70 -13.43
C VAL A 791 -3.90 -26.68 -14.59
N GLU A 792 -3.91 -27.97 -14.31
CA GLU A 792 -4.16 -28.99 -15.30
C GLU A 792 -5.60 -29.54 -15.16
N LEU A 793 -6.42 -29.40 -16.23
CA LEU A 793 -7.78 -29.89 -16.26
C LEU A 793 -7.81 -31.39 -16.57
N ASN A 794 -8.72 -32.12 -15.94
CA ASN A 794 -9.01 -33.50 -16.31
C ASN A 794 -9.72 -33.57 -17.68
N ALA A 795 -9.90 -34.77 -18.24
CA ALA A 795 -10.46 -34.95 -19.57
C ALA A 795 -11.89 -34.38 -19.75
N THR A 796 -12.74 -34.49 -18.73
CA THR A 796 -14.12 -33.96 -18.73
C THR A 796 -14.11 -32.45 -18.67
N ALA A 797 -13.35 -31.86 -17.75
CA ALA A 797 -13.21 -30.41 -17.63
C ALA A 797 -12.61 -29.77 -18.90
N LYS A 798 -11.65 -30.44 -19.57
CA LYS A 798 -11.10 -30.01 -20.88
C LYS A 798 -12.16 -30.01 -21.97
N ALA A 799 -13.05 -31.04 -22.00
CA ALA A 799 -14.13 -31.10 -22.98
C ALA A 799 -15.17 -29.98 -22.72
N ASN A 800 -15.51 -29.70 -21.45
CA ASN A 800 -16.43 -28.64 -21.08
C ASN A 800 -15.84 -27.24 -21.33
N ALA A 801 -14.51 -27.12 -21.26
CA ALA A 801 -13.77 -25.88 -21.44
C ALA A 801 -13.63 -25.43 -22.91
N ASP A 802 -13.84 -26.33 -23.87
CA ASP A 802 -13.78 -26.05 -25.32
C ASP A 802 -15.07 -25.36 -25.76
N CYS A 803 -15.26 -24.11 -25.39
CA CYS A 803 -16.50 -23.33 -25.53
C CYS A 803 -16.80 -22.91 -26.97
N ASP A 804 -15.85 -22.99 -27.88
CA ASP A 804 -16.06 -22.79 -29.34
C ASP A 804 -16.06 -24.09 -30.13
N SER A 805 -15.93 -25.23 -29.46
CA SER A 805 -15.94 -26.58 -30.03
C SER A 805 -14.92 -26.81 -31.15
N ASN A 806 -13.73 -26.17 -31.04
CA ASN A 806 -12.67 -26.33 -32.03
C ASN A 806 -11.71 -27.49 -31.69
N GLY A 807 -11.86 -28.13 -30.54
CA GLY A 807 -11.09 -29.29 -30.08
C GLY A 807 -9.81 -28.92 -29.31
N THR A 808 -9.60 -27.63 -29.02
CA THR A 808 -8.42 -27.13 -28.26
C THR A 808 -8.84 -26.09 -27.26
N VAL A 809 -8.36 -26.19 -26.02
CA VAL A 809 -8.64 -25.21 -24.97
C VAL A 809 -7.60 -24.08 -25.04
N THR A 810 -8.07 -22.87 -25.33
CA THR A 810 -7.26 -21.67 -25.57
C THR A 810 -7.86 -20.43 -24.91
N ALA A 811 -7.23 -19.28 -25.08
CA ALA A 811 -7.76 -17.99 -24.61
C ALA A 811 -9.08 -17.60 -25.32
N ASP A 812 -9.33 -18.12 -26.52
CA ASP A 812 -10.57 -17.86 -27.27
C ASP A 812 -11.78 -18.52 -26.60
N ASP A 813 -11.59 -19.70 -25.99
CA ASP A 813 -12.64 -20.38 -25.19
C ASP A 813 -12.97 -19.60 -23.93
N SER A 814 -11.94 -19.09 -23.26
CA SER A 814 -12.11 -18.25 -22.09
C SER A 814 -12.87 -16.97 -22.43
N MET A 815 -12.54 -16.32 -23.55
CA MET A 815 -13.27 -15.16 -24.05
C MET A 815 -14.72 -15.52 -24.44
N THR A 816 -14.92 -16.68 -25.00
CA THR A 816 -16.23 -17.18 -25.37
C THR A 816 -17.11 -17.47 -24.15
N LEU A 817 -16.54 -18.09 -23.11
CA LEU A 817 -17.23 -18.31 -21.85
C LEU A 817 -17.59 -16.98 -21.17
N LEU A 818 -16.68 -16.02 -21.13
CA LEU A 818 -16.96 -14.70 -20.57
C LEU A 818 -18.07 -13.97 -21.32
N LYS A 819 -18.09 -14.03 -22.65
CA LYS A 819 -19.20 -13.46 -23.47
C LYS A 819 -20.53 -14.11 -23.14
N PHE A 820 -20.55 -15.41 -22.86
CA PHE A 820 -21.76 -16.12 -22.44
C PHE A 820 -22.21 -15.63 -21.06
N LEU A 821 -21.34 -15.54 -20.11
CA LEU A 821 -21.65 -15.09 -18.74
C LEU A 821 -22.16 -13.65 -18.67
N VAL A 822 -21.70 -12.77 -19.56
CA VAL A 822 -22.20 -11.38 -19.65
C VAL A 822 -23.33 -11.22 -20.66
N HIS A 823 -23.93 -12.33 -21.14
CA HIS A 823 -25.06 -12.37 -22.06
C HIS A 823 -24.85 -11.71 -23.44
N LEU A 824 -23.59 -11.60 -23.89
CA LEU A 824 -23.25 -11.18 -25.26
C LEU A 824 -23.49 -12.31 -26.30
N ILE A 825 -23.47 -13.55 -25.82
CA ILE A 825 -23.92 -14.75 -26.57
C ILE A 825 -24.88 -15.53 -25.67
N ASN A 826 -25.81 -16.28 -26.28
CA ASN A 826 -26.92 -16.92 -25.56
C ASN A 826 -26.76 -18.42 -25.36
N GLU A 827 -25.79 -19.06 -26.00
CA GLU A 827 -25.56 -20.51 -25.91
C GLU A 827 -24.11 -20.90 -26.13
N LEU A 828 -23.70 -22.01 -25.48
CA LEU A 828 -22.42 -22.67 -25.68
C LEU A 828 -22.66 -24.09 -26.22
N PRO A 829 -21.80 -24.66 -27.10
CA PRO A 829 -20.64 -23.98 -27.70
C PRO A 829 -21.05 -23.02 -28.82
N VAL A 830 -20.22 -22.00 -29.04
CA VAL A 830 -20.38 -21.12 -30.21
C VAL A 830 -19.89 -21.88 -31.45
N LYS A 831 -20.78 -22.02 -32.48
CA LYS A 831 -20.48 -22.71 -33.75
C LYS A 831 -19.98 -21.75 -34.80
#